data_aa45d20c1f2b39143de4a58df4a7c1a7
#
_entry.id   aa45d20c1f2b39143de4a58df4a7c1a7
#
_cell.length_a   1.000
_cell.length_b   1.000
_cell.length_c   1.000
_cell.angle_alpha   90.00
_cell.angle_beta   90.00
_cell.angle_gamma   90.00
#
_symmetry.space_group_name_H-M   'P 1'
#
loop_
_entity.id
_entity.type
_entity.pdbx_description
1 polymer ?
#
loop_
_entity_poly.entity_id
_entity_poly.type
_entity_poly.pdbx_seq_one_letter_code
_entity_poly.pdbx_strand_id
1 'polypeptide(L)'
;MRNDYRIWLYSMLKKLLKFSFILSFPLILSACGGGGGGGSSGEAVGGGNIPTCSDNTDYTTAEYNFMGGGNSAGTGAGKYGLGTVCAGAAYGRGATGNGIDIAVLDSGISISGGSTDINDIDTRIASFQSGADIIDSDNVPEDDEGHGSHVAGIIANEKNGTGLHGVAYEADLHIIRVLNESGSSEGNSVASGLDKARGISGIDIANMSLGDSGVIGTTCNSAATCETSLGSTLYTALENFGNADVIAVWAAGNEGSSSPSVISGAALYDDDFKETTVIVVGVGGDGLLSTTGYTSDKCGVAATICIAAPSGGNGEYLYSNYSSNAQSTYGVNSYARGANGTSMAAPMVSGGLALIKQEFSSLTNAQVVDRLFATATDSGEYSKSTIYGHGLMNLAAATAAVGDLQAIGGSNNLDGNGVTYYNLADNNFTSSAAFSNALTNALAGQTMEVYDSFDRANFETNVSSFFTSGSYTSQNTIENHMLRLRPKTTKKTKNKNLYGSFTVETDGNYIESSMFNSAGGFLALGYNQSTNSFENAVDPLSNFFNDSNFGNNYLVNPYFNSGSGQDYFMSFRGNSSLGFDSFTNANGNDLGLAFNLNPLSSSEDGMKNAGDLEIVFGANYEQNKFLNSTSSGVFATGDLSNTNFTGVKYKKNLSNDITFVGSGYAGYTYIDKASNSYISGSTPLLTSSFTLGLAKANFIKEDQRVGFFINQPQRVEDGSLNLKVPTSSNSDRIVTYNNLNVDLEPDSRQINFDIIFNKTITETSNLSANLTHVKNGDHAKESNSQNFLSIFYKKTF
;
A
#
# COMPACT_ATOMS: atom_id res chain seq x y z
N MET A 1 13.45 -65.24 8.28
CA MET A 1 12.24 -64.41 8.25
C MET A 1 12.31 -63.09 9.03
N ARG A 2 13.42 -62.67 9.66
CA ARG A 2 13.50 -61.40 10.38
C ARG A 2 14.30 -60.27 9.64
N ASN A 3 14.98 -60.60 8.57
CA ASN A 3 15.79 -59.63 7.79
C ASN A 3 15.07 -59.09 6.55
N ASP A 4 14.07 -59.77 6.02
CA ASP A 4 13.41 -59.35 4.78
C ASP A 4 12.41 -58.22 4.99
N TYR A 5 11.84 -58.09 6.18
CA TYR A 5 10.88 -56.99 6.52
C TYR A 5 11.58 -55.63 6.65
N ARG A 6 12.84 -55.58 7.06
CA ARG A 6 13.60 -54.34 7.18
C ARG A 6 14.00 -53.79 5.82
N ILE A 7 14.34 -54.65 4.89
CA ILE A 7 14.75 -54.23 3.53
C ILE A 7 13.53 -53.76 2.73
N TRP A 8 12.38 -54.43 2.93
CA TRP A 8 11.13 -54.02 2.25
C TRP A 8 10.61 -52.67 2.78
N LEU A 9 10.61 -52.44 4.10
CA LEU A 9 10.21 -51.18 4.71
C LEU A 9 11.14 -50.04 4.32
N TYR A 10 12.44 -50.31 4.25
CA TYR A 10 13.44 -49.31 3.82
C TYR A 10 13.31 -48.91 2.34
N SER A 11 12.97 -49.91 1.49
CA SER A 11 12.69 -49.68 0.07
C SER A 11 11.39 -48.90 -0.17
N MET A 12 10.37 -49.16 0.65
CA MET A 12 9.09 -48.46 0.57
C MET A 12 9.20 -47.02 1.06
N LEU A 13 9.91 -46.75 2.16
CA LEU A 13 10.21 -45.43 2.66
C LEU A 13 11.07 -44.60 1.67
N LYS A 14 12.02 -45.25 0.97
CA LYS A 14 12.86 -44.59 -0.05
C LYS A 14 12.09 -44.25 -1.32
N LYS A 15 11.02 -44.99 -1.63
CA LYS A 15 10.11 -44.65 -2.74
C LYS A 15 9.13 -43.56 -2.36
N LEU A 16 8.65 -43.50 -1.12
CA LEU A 16 7.80 -42.42 -0.60
C LEU A 16 8.56 -41.07 -0.49
N LEU A 17 9.84 -41.12 -0.09
CA LEU A 17 10.70 -39.94 -0.04
C LEU A 17 11.09 -39.39 -1.43
N LYS A 18 11.03 -40.22 -2.52
CA LYS A 18 11.25 -39.73 -3.88
C LYS A 18 10.03 -39.10 -4.54
N PHE A 19 8.84 -39.21 -3.97
CA PHE A 19 7.61 -38.58 -4.48
C PHE A 19 7.32 -37.20 -3.85
N SER A 20 8.14 -36.77 -2.88
CA SER A 20 7.97 -35.43 -2.23
C SER A 20 8.85 -34.33 -2.84
N PHE A 21 9.44 -34.53 -4.01
CA PHE A 21 10.35 -33.56 -4.62
C PHE A 21 9.96 -33.25 -6.07
N ILE A 22 8.71 -32.97 -6.37
CA ILE A 22 8.29 -32.24 -7.58
C ILE A 22 6.92 -31.66 -7.29
N LEU A 23 6.87 -30.46 -6.73
CA LEU A 23 5.85 -29.44 -6.92
C LEU A 23 6.31 -28.16 -6.20
N SER A 24 7.41 -27.62 -6.70
CA SER A 24 7.72 -26.19 -6.54
C SER A 24 7.05 -25.47 -7.69
N PHE A 25 5.84 -25.01 -7.49
CA PHE A 25 5.28 -23.93 -8.28
C PHE A 25 5.95 -22.63 -7.80
N PRO A 26 6.53 -21.83 -8.68
CA PRO A 26 6.91 -20.49 -8.31
C PRO A 26 5.64 -19.68 -8.14
N LEU A 27 5.33 -19.28 -6.91
CA LEU A 27 4.47 -18.12 -6.67
C LEU A 27 5.19 -16.91 -7.26
N ILE A 28 4.67 -16.42 -8.36
CA ILE A 28 4.98 -15.07 -8.83
C ILE A 28 4.20 -14.13 -7.89
N LEU A 29 4.86 -13.73 -6.82
CA LEU A 29 4.48 -12.52 -6.11
C LEU A 29 5.02 -11.35 -6.95
N SER A 30 4.15 -10.69 -7.69
CA SER A 30 4.40 -9.32 -8.13
C SER A 30 4.24 -8.40 -6.91
N ALA A 31 5.30 -8.32 -6.11
CA ALA A 31 5.43 -7.23 -5.15
C ALA A 31 5.89 -6.00 -5.93
N CYS A 32 4.99 -5.02 -6.09
CA CYS A 32 5.36 -3.66 -6.38
C CYS A 32 6.08 -3.12 -5.14
N GLY A 33 7.40 -3.32 -5.09
CA GLY A 33 8.27 -2.81 -4.03
C GLY A 33 9.36 -1.99 -4.69
N GLY A 34 9.29 -0.69 -4.51
CA GLY A 34 10.39 0.22 -4.77
C GLY A 34 11.57 -0.17 -3.89
N GLY A 35 12.72 -0.35 -4.47
CA GLY A 35 13.97 -0.62 -3.76
C GLY A 35 15.16 -0.31 -4.65
N GLY A 36 15.99 0.58 -4.19
CA GLY A 36 17.11 1.17 -4.88
C GLY A 36 18.17 0.23 -5.41
N GLY A 37 18.89 0.74 -6.41
CA GLY A 37 20.28 0.55 -6.67
C GLY A 37 20.79 -0.85 -6.99
N GLY A 38 20.96 -1.16 -8.26
CA GLY A 38 21.78 -2.27 -8.72
C GLY A 38 22.04 -2.12 -10.22
N GLY A 39 23.19 -1.56 -10.57
CA GLY A 39 23.57 -1.34 -11.97
C GLY A 39 23.64 -2.62 -12.77
N SER A 40 23.03 -2.61 -13.94
CA SER A 40 23.42 -3.49 -15.03
C SER A 40 23.80 -2.61 -16.24
N SER A 41 25.00 -2.86 -16.72
CA SER A 41 25.62 -2.27 -17.88
C SER A 41 24.78 -2.53 -19.13
N GLY A 42 24.03 -1.54 -19.59
CA GLY A 42 23.51 -1.46 -20.95
C GLY A 42 24.35 -0.46 -21.75
N GLU A 43 24.77 -0.83 -22.94
CA GLU A 43 25.66 -0.05 -23.80
C GLU A 43 25.17 1.38 -24.05
N ALA A 44 26.10 2.32 -23.84
CA ALA A 44 25.92 3.73 -24.16
C ALA A 44 25.80 3.95 -25.67
N VAL A 45 24.69 4.47 -26.12
CA VAL A 45 24.55 5.07 -27.44
C VAL A 45 24.60 6.57 -27.28
N GLY A 46 25.74 7.14 -27.63
CA GLY A 46 25.98 8.54 -27.93
C GLY A 46 25.70 9.55 -26.80
N GLY A 47 26.75 10.02 -26.15
CA GLY A 47 26.72 11.04 -25.11
C GLY A 47 26.73 10.43 -23.71
N GLY A 48 27.89 10.17 -23.13
CA GLY A 48 28.10 9.37 -21.93
C GLY A 48 27.54 9.93 -20.59
N ASN A 49 26.69 10.97 -20.64
CA ASN A 49 26.18 11.63 -19.41
C ASN A 49 24.65 11.70 -19.33
N ILE A 50 23.92 11.32 -20.39
CA ILE A 50 22.46 11.30 -20.34
C ILE A 50 21.99 10.07 -19.54
N PRO A 51 21.20 10.22 -18.47
CA PRO A 51 20.65 9.09 -17.71
C PRO A 51 19.80 8.18 -18.58
N THR A 52 19.91 6.88 -18.37
CA THR A 52 18.98 5.90 -18.97
C THR A 52 17.69 5.89 -18.19
N CYS A 53 16.60 6.32 -18.82
CA CYS A 53 15.26 6.21 -18.27
C CYS A 53 14.68 4.80 -18.51
N SER A 54 13.96 4.27 -17.54
CA SER A 54 13.04 3.17 -17.78
C SER A 54 11.72 3.70 -18.29
N ASP A 55 11.72 4.25 -19.49
CA ASP A 55 10.49 4.76 -20.10
C ASP A 55 9.51 3.63 -20.37
N ASN A 56 8.22 3.91 -20.20
CA ASN A 56 7.19 3.02 -20.67
C ASN A 56 7.19 3.03 -22.21
N THR A 57 7.52 1.90 -22.81
CA THR A 57 7.65 1.77 -24.29
C THR A 57 6.37 2.10 -25.05
N ASP A 58 5.21 2.04 -24.39
CA ASP A 58 3.90 2.35 -24.98
C ASP A 58 3.74 3.86 -25.30
N TYR A 59 4.53 4.70 -24.65
CA TYR A 59 4.50 6.16 -24.85
C TYR A 59 5.64 6.71 -25.70
N THR A 60 6.65 5.90 -26.04
CA THR A 60 7.79 6.30 -26.89
C THR A 60 7.41 6.19 -28.37
N THR A 61 6.53 7.07 -28.83
CA THR A 61 6.03 7.13 -30.21
C THR A 61 6.98 7.90 -31.13
N ALA A 62 6.65 7.98 -32.42
CA ALA A 62 7.38 8.82 -33.38
C ALA A 62 7.32 10.32 -32.99
N GLU A 63 6.15 10.81 -32.54
CA GLU A 63 5.97 12.18 -32.01
C GLU A 63 6.86 12.44 -30.78
N TYR A 64 6.91 11.52 -29.82
CA TYR A 64 7.77 11.59 -28.65
C TYR A 64 9.25 11.78 -29.03
N ASN A 65 9.71 11.02 -30.01
CA ASN A 65 11.09 11.07 -30.45
C ASN A 65 11.40 12.27 -31.34
N PHE A 66 10.41 12.93 -31.92
CA PHE A 66 10.62 14.00 -32.91
C PHE A 66 11.16 15.26 -32.27
N MET A 67 10.77 15.60 -31.04
CA MET A 67 11.28 16.80 -30.34
C MET A 67 12.81 16.83 -30.26
N GLY A 68 13.48 15.69 -30.16
CA GLY A 68 14.93 15.55 -30.14
C GLY A 68 15.60 15.33 -31.51
N GLY A 69 14.93 15.65 -32.64
CA GLY A 69 15.50 15.50 -33.98
C GLY A 69 15.47 14.09 -34.55
N GLY A 70 14.73 13.17 -33.96
CA GLY A 70 14.46 11.85 -34.54
C GLY A 70 13.69 12.00 -35.85
N ASN A 71 14.17 11.41 -36.97
CA ASN A 71 13.41 11.42 -38.20
C ASN A 71 12.15 10.57 -38.06
N SER A 72 11.14 10.82 -38.88
CA SER A 72 9.85 10.11 -38.96
C SER A 72 9.95 8.59 -39.14
N ALA A 73 11.17 8.04 -39.23
CA ALA A 73 11.46 6.61 -39.35
C ALA A 73 12.04 5.97 -38.08
N GLY A 74 12.18 6.70 -36.97
CA GLY A 74 12.63 6.14 -35.69
C GLY A 74 14.10 5.69 -35.64
N THR A 75 14.92 6.13 -36.56
CA THR A 75 16.34 5.71 -36.72
C THR A 75 17.36 6.79 -36.40
N GLY A 76 17.05 7.79 -35.63
CA GLY A 76 17.98 8.78 -35.10
C GLY A 76 18.17 8.63 -33.60
N ALA A 77 19.10 9.36 -32.99
CA ALA A 77 19.36 9.42 -31.56
C ALA A 77 18.20 10.05 -30.75
N GLY A 78 16.94 9.70 -31.10
CA GLY A 78 15.66 10.30 -30.69
C GLY A 78 15.29 10.20 -29.21
N LYS A 79 16.24 10.05 -28.30
CA LYS A 79 16.02 10.12 -26.86
C LYS A 79 16.28 11.51 -26.26
N TYR A 80 16.84 12.42 -27.02
CA TYR A 80 17.04 13.78 -26.56
C TYR A 80 15.70 14.52 -26.44
N GLY A 81 15.56 15.47 -25.55
CA GLY A 81 14.29 16.12 -25.25
C GLY A 81 13.48 15.32 -24.22
N LEU A 82 12.31 14.79 -24.58
CA LEU A 82 11.41 14.09 -23.68
C LEU A 82 12.04 12.84 -23.03
N GLY A 83 12.87 12.10 -23.79
CA GLY A 83 13.58 10.95 -23.28
C GLY A 83 14.66 11.30 -22.25
N THR A 84 15.32 12.44 -22.39
CA THR A 84 16.35 12.90 -21.45
C THR A 84 15.77 13.19 -20.04
N VAL A 85 14.54 13.66 -19.99
CA VAL A 85 13.83 13.97 -18.73
C VAL A 85 12.91 12.87 -18.24
N CYS A 86 12.94 11.70 -18.90
CA CYS A 86 12.14 10.53 -18.53
C CYS A 86 10.60 10.78 -18.56
N ALA A 87 10.11 11.57 -19.50
CA ALA A 87 8.70 11.93 -19.61
C ALA A 87 7.79 10.71 -19.82
N GLY A 88 8.23 9.68 -20.57
CA GLY A 88 7.46 8.46 -20.82
C GLY A 88 7.06 7.72 -19.56
N ALA A 89 7.87 7.78 -18.51
CA ALA A 89 7.54 7.19 -17.21
C ALA A 89 6.39 7.94 -16.50
N ALA A 90 6.36 9.26 -16.58
CA ALA A 90 5.27 10.10 -16.06
C ALA A 90 3.96 9.81 -16.82
N TYR A 91 4.03 9.74 -18.15
CA TYR A 91 2.88 9.39 -18.98
C TYR A 91 2.30 8.01 -18.64
N GLY A 92 3.18 7.05 -18.32
CA GLY A 92 2.77 5.71 -17.85
C GLY A 92 1.98 5.71 -16.55
N ARG A 93 2.03 6.80 -15.79
CA ARG A 93 1.24 7.02 -14.56
C ARG A 93 -0.03 7.85 -14.82
N GLY A 94 -0.20 8.38 -16.02
CA GLY A 94 -1.35 9.21 -16.40
C GLY A 94 -1.10 10.72 -16.36
N ALA A 95 0.11 11.14 -16.01
CA ALA A 95 0.47 12.55 -15.99
C ALA A 95 0.68 13.08 -17.41
N THR A 96 -0.21 13.97 -17.88
CA THR A 96 -0.25 14.53 -19.24
C THR A 96 -0.29 16.06 -19.26
N GLY A 97 -0.47 16.69 -18.08
CA GLY A 97 -0.70 18.13 -17.88
C GLY A 97 -2.18 18.51 -17.88
N ASN A 98 -3.09 17.56 -17.99
CA ASN A 98 -4.53 17.82 -18.06
C ASN A 98 -5.04 18.59 -16.84
N GLY A 99 -5.74 19.70 -17.10
CA GLY A 99 -6.32 20.56 -16.07
C GLY A 99 -5.32 21.50 -15.40
N ILE A 100 -4.12 21.67 -15.98
CA ILE A 100 -3.12 22.62 -15.51
C ILE A 100 -3.03 23.80 -16.50
N ASP A 101 -3.14 25.02 -15.97
CA ASP A 101 -3.09 26.27 -16.69
C ASP A 101 -1.68 26.90 -16.65
N ILE A 102 -1.09 27.16 -17.83
CA ILE A 102 0.27 27.70 -17.95
C ILE A 102 0.25 29.02 -18.72
N ALA A 103 0.72 30.11 -18.10
CA ALA A 103 0.95 31.36 -18.79
C ALA A 103 2.30 31.31 -19.54
N VAL A 104 2.31 31.75 -20.81
CA VAL A 104 3.52 31.90 -21.64
C VAL A 104 3.73 33.38 -21.92
N LEU A 105 4.73 33.97 -21.26
CA LEU A 105 5.12 35.37 -21.44
C LEU A 105 6.28 35.42 -22.44
N ASP A 106 5.97 35.73 -23.71
CA ASP A 106 6.94 35.63 -24.81
C ASP A 106 6.59 36.59 -25.99
N SER A 107 6.99 36.25 -27.21
CA SER A 107 6.69 37.01 -28.42
C SER A 107 5.29 36.81 -29.00
N GLY A 108 4.48 35.91 -28.38
CA GLY A 108 3.11 35.61 -28.83
C GLY A 108 2.94 34.20 -29.34
N ILE A 109 1.89 33.97 -30.14
CA ILE A 109 1.58 32.68 -30.78
C ILE A 109 1.21 32.93 -32.24
N SER A 110 1.62 32.06 -33.16
CA SER A 110 1.31 32.21 -34.59
C SER A 110 -0.18 32.08 -34.83
N ILE A 111 -0.76 33.09 -35.46
CA ILE A 111 -2.18 33.25 -35.67
C ILE A 111 -2.45 33.65 -37.14
N SER A 112 -3.43 33.03 -37.75
CA SER A 112 -3.95 33.39 -39.05
C SER A 112 -5.44 33.65 -39.00
N GLY A 113 -5.85 34.89 -39.35
CA GLY A 113 -7.28 35.23 -39.30
C GLY A 113 -7.94 35.22 -37.94
N GLY A 114 -7.17 35.41 -36.86
CA GLY A 114 -7.65 35.44 -35.47
C GLY A 114 -7.74 34.09 -34.78
N SER A 115 -7.28 33.03 -35.43
CA SER A 115 -7.12 31.68 -34.87
C SER A 115 -5.67 31.24 -35.04
N THR A 116 -5.16 30.35 -34.17
CA THR A 116 -3.84 29.79 -34.38
C THR A 116 -3.78 29.03 -35.70
N ASP A 117 -2.67 29.15 -36.44
CA ASP A 117 -2.45 28.43 -37.69
C ASP A 117 -1.56 27.21 -37.52
N ILE A 118 -1.27 26.86 -36.28
CA ILE A 118 -0.48 25.69 -35.86
C ILE A 118 -1.44 24.58 -35.37
N ASN A 119 -1.74 23.68 -36.27
CA ASN A 119 -2.72 22.60 -35.98
C ASN A 119 -2.36 21.64 -34.81
N ASP A 120 -1.10 21.65 -34.38
CA ASP A 120 -0.60 20.77 -33.28
C ASP A 120 -0.75 21.41 -31.89
N ILE A 121 -1.40 22.57 -31.75
CA ILE A 121 -1.51 23.29 -30.46
C ILE A 121 -2.85 24.02 -30.26
N ASP A 122 -3.69 24.14 -31.30
CA ASP A 122 -4.89 24.99 -31.24
C ASP A 122 -5.86 24.65 -30.15
N THR A 123 -6.03 23.37 -29.81
CA THR A 123 -6.94 22.99 -28.74
C THR A 123 -6.36 23.21 -27.34
N ARG A 124 -5.07 23.52 -27.26
CA ARG A 124 -4.37 23.83 -26.01
C ARG A 124 -4.31 25.31 -25.71
N ILE A 125 -4.62 26.18 -26.67
CA ILE A 125 -4.63 27.63 -26.45
C ILE A 125 -5.96 28.03 -25.80
N ALA A 126 -5.89 28.53 -24.59
CA ALA A 126 -7.04 29.11 -23.90
C ALA A 126 -7.52 30.37 -24.64
N SER A 127 -8.77 30.77 -24.42
CA SER A 127 -9.28 32.02 -25.00
C SER A 127 -8.40 33.18 -24.63
N PHE A 128 -8.01 34.03 -25.63
CA PHE A 128 -7.16 35.18 -25.38
C PHE A 128 -7.81 36.13 -24.36
N GLN A 129 -7.04 36.50 -23.39
CA GLN A 129 -7.46 37.44 -22.37
C GLN A 129 -7.50 38.89 -22.93
N SER A 130 -8.40 39.71 -22.40
CA SER A 130 -8.43 41.11 -22.76
C SER A 130 -7.08 41.75 -22.46
N GLY A 131 -6.39 42.34 -23.45
CA GLY A 131 -5.06 42.91 -23.32
C GLY A 131 -3.97 41.85 -23.17
N ALA A 132 -4.09 40.71 -23.84
CA ALA A 132 -3.08 39.64 -23.89
C ALA A 132 -1.86 40.04 -24.72
N ASP A 133 -2.02 40.96 -25.66
CA ASP A 133 -0.94 41.65 -26.34
C ASP A 133 -0.58 42.95 -25.62
N ILE A 134 0.54 42.91 -24.88
CA ILE A 134 1.06 44.11 -24.19
C ILE A 134 1.77 45.05 -25.16
N ILE A 135 2.33 44.53 -26.24
CA ILE A 135 3.11 45.28 -27.22
C ILE A 135 2.19 46.14 -28.06
N ASP A 136 1.19 45.56 -28.69
CA ASP A 136 0.25 46.29 -29.56
C ASP A 136 -0.97 46.83 -28.81
N SER A 137 -1.07 46.52 -27.49
CA SER A 137 -2.13 47.00 -26.62
C SER A 137 -3.52 46.48 -27.04
N ASP A 138 -3.61 45.24 -27.52
CA ASP A 138 -4.86 44.61 -27.91
C ASP A 138 -5.08 43.22 -27.26
N ASN A 139 -5.94 42.38 -27.83
CA ASN A 139 -6.32 41.10 -27.23
C ASN A 139 -5.75 39.87 -27.96
N VAL A 140 -5.05 40.10 -29.08
CA VAL A 140 -4.60 39.03 -29.96
C VAL A 140 -3.09 38.99 -29.99
N PRO A 141 -2.45 38.09 -29.22
CA PRO A 141 -1.00 38.04 -29.06
C PRO A 141 -0.35 37.31 -30.25
N GLU A 142 -0.33 37.93 -31.44
CA GLU A 142 0.32 37.35 -32.60
C GLU A 142 1.83 37.29 -32.47
N ASP A 143 2.42 36.21 -32.98
CA ASP A 143 3.86 35.99 -32.95
C ASP A 143 4.52 36.36 -34.28
N ASP A 144 5.09 37.53 -34.37
CA ASP A 144 5.81 38.01 -35.54
C ASP A 144 7.28 37.55 -35.58
N GLU A 145 7.80 37.03 -34.44
CA GLU A 145 9.21 36.61 -34.32
C GLU A 145 9.35 35.10 -34.44
N GLY A 146 8.44 34.30 -33.80
CA GLY A 146 8.39 32.84 -33.85
C GLY A 146 8.90 32.15 -32.58
N HIS A 147 9.51 32.85 -31.64
CA HIS A 147 10.07 32.31 -30.43
C HIS A 147 8.98 31.82 -29.47
N GLY A 148 7.94 32.65 -29.24
CA GLY A 148 6.83 32.29 -28.38
C GLY A 148 6.06 31.05 -28.87
N SER A 149 5.85 30.95 -30.20
CA SER A 149 5.24 29.75 -30.81
C SER A 149 6.07 28.48 -30.57
N HIS A 150 7.43 28.65 -30.63
CA HIS A 150 8.34 27.52 -30.36
C HIS A 150 8.30 27.10 -28.90
N VAL A 151 8.34 28.03 -27.97
CA VAL A 151 8.24 27.82 -26.51
C VAL A 151 6.93 27.14 -26.16
N ALA A 152 5.80 27.67 -26.64
CA ALA A 152 4.46 27.10 -26.40
C ALA A 152 4.37 25.63 -26.85
N GLY A 153 4.93 25.31 -28.02
CA GLY A 153 4.93 23.95 -28.54
C GLY A 153 5.78 22.96 -27.75
N ILE A 154 6.89 23.38 -27.13
CA ILE A 154 7.65 22.54 -26.21
C ILE A 154 6.82 22.21 -24.99
N ILE A 155 6.01 23.13 -24.48
CA ILE A 155 5.15 22.90 -23.33
C ILE A 155 4.02 21.94 -23.71
N ALA A 156 3.18 22.24 -24.71
CA ALA A 156 1.87 21.65 -24.85
C ALA A 156 1.42 21.31 -26.29
N ASN A 157 2.35 21.11 -27.28
CA ASN A 157 1.88 20.49 -28.51
C ASN A 157 1.11 19.22 -28.27
N GLU A 158 0.02 19.01 -29.01
CA GLU A 158 -0.90 17.92 -28.86
C GLU A 158 -0.29 16.57 -29.24
N LYS A 159 -0.64 15.53 -28.51
CA LYS A 159 -0.34 14.16 -28.90
C LYS A 159 -1.47 13.62 -29.76
N ASN A 160 -1.37 13.81 -31.08
CA ASN A 160 -2.43 13.49 -32.03
C ASN A 160 -2.02 12.49 -33.13
N GLY A 161 -0.81 11.92 -33.07
CA GLY A 161 -0.26 10.94 -34.01
C GLY A 161 0.50 11.57 -35.17
N THR A 162 0.70 12.88 -35.18
CA THR A 162 1.41 13.63 -36.20
C THR A 162 2.38 14.65 -35.59
N GLY A 163 3.46 15.02 -36.28
CA GLY A 163 4.38 16.02 -35.80
C GLY A 163 5.13 15.63 -34.57
N LEU A 164 5.05 16.45 -33.53
CA LEU A 164 5.65 16.29 -32.22
C LEU A 164 4.65 16.67 -31.13
N HIS A 165 4.79 16.13 -29.92
CA HIS A 165 4.01 16.62 -28.80
C HIS A 165 4.90 17.30 -27.73
N GLY A 166 4.29 18.19 -26.96
CA GLY A 166 4.93 18.87 -25.83
C GLY A 166 5.13 17.97 -24.63
N VAL A 167 5.80 18.47 -23.59
CA VAL A 167 5.99 17.76 -22.32
C VAL A 167 4.66 17.53 -21.63
N ALA A 168 3.82 18.56 -21.55
CA ALA A 168 2.47 18.52 -20.95
C ALA A 168 1.41 18.71 -22.05
N TYR A 169 1.27 17.71 -22.92
CA TYR A 169 0.47 17.80 -24.16
C TYR A 169 -1.05 17.96 -23.96
N GLU A 170 -1.54 17.95 -22.73
CA GLU A 170 -2.93 18.23 -22.35
C GLU A 170 -3.09 19.46 -21.47
N ALA A 171 -2.01 20.22 -21.20
CA ALA A 171 -2.09 21.48 -20.46
C ALA A 171 -2.70 22.61 -21.30
N ASP A 172 -3.38 23.56 -20.65
CA ASP A 172 -3.96 24.72 -21.29
C ASP A 172 -3.03 25.93 -21.20
N LEU A 173 -2.80 26.63 -22.34
CA LEU A 173 -1.86 27.72 -22.44
C LEU A 173 -2.57 29.08 -22.50
N HIS A 174 -2.11 30.02 -21.68
CA HIS A 174 -2.52 31.42 -21.70
C HIS A 174 -1.37 32.27 -22.27
N ILE A 175 -1.51 32.69 -23.51
CA ILE A 175 -0.46 33.45 -24.24
C ILE A 175 -0.54 34.92 -23.87
N ILE A 176 0.60 35.49 -23.50
CA ILE A 176 0.77 36.90 -23.18
C ILE A 176 1.99 37.42 -23.95
N ARG A 177 1.79 38.33 -24.95
CA ARG A 177 2.87 38.90 -25.72
C ARG A 177 3.52 40.05 -24.96
N VAL A 178 4.79 39.87 -24.61
CA VAL A 178 5.62 40.87 -23.90
C VAL A 178 6.89 41.24 -24.67
N LEU A 179 7.17 40.52 -25.76
CA LEU A 179 8.31 40.75 -26.64
C LEU A 179 7.83 41.21 -28.04
N ASN A 180 8.51 42.17 -28.63
CA ASN A 180 8.21 42.67 -29.97
C ASN A 180 8.77 41.75 -31.07
N GLU A 181 8.60 42.13 -32.33
CA GLU A 181 9.10 41.45 -33.54
C GLU A 181 10.62 41.24 -33.60
N SER A 182 11.38 41.90 -32.73
CA SER A 182 12.83 41.71 -32.58
C SER A 182 13.18 40.81 -31.39
N GLY A 183 12.20 40.22 -30.73
CA GLY A 183 12.39 39.39 -29.52
C GLY A 183 12.83 40.22 -28.30
N SER A 184 12.53 41.52 -28.28
CA SER A 184 12.93 42.41 -27.19
C SER A 184 11.74 42.98 -26.43
N SER A 185 11.88 43.17 -25.11
CA SER A 185 10.88 43.85 -24.31
C SER A 185 10.90 45.37 -24.53
N GLU A 186 9.73 45.99 -24.41
CA GLU A 186 9.55 47.44 -24.54
C GLU A 186 9.00 48.04 -23.25
N GLY A 187 9.69 49.05 -22.72
CA GLY A 187 9.27 49.78 -21.52
C GLY A 187 9.02 48.82 -20.34
N ASN A 188 7.77 48.74 -19.89
CA ASN A 188 7.35 47.89 -18.76
C ASN A 188 6.57 46.65 -19.22
N SER A 189 6.75 46.17 -20.46
CA SER A 189 5.94 45.09 -21.03
C SER A 189 6.02 43.82 -20.20
N VAL A 190 7.19 43.42 -19.69
CA VAL A 190 7.36 42.23 -18.84
C VAL A 190 6.61 42.40 -17.50
N ALA A 191 6.73 43.59 -16.87
CA ALA A 191 5.99 43.87 -15.60
C ALA A 191 4.49 43.81 -15.84
N SER A 192 3.98 44.40 -16.92
CA SER A 192 2.56 44.32 -17.29
C SER A 192 2.13 42.91 -17.62
N GLY A 193 2.97 42.07 -18.23
CA GLY A 193 2.71 40.66 -18.50
C GLY A 193 2.63 39.83 -17.24
N LEU A 194 3.52 40.06 -16.28
CA LEU A 194 3.47 39.40 -14.94
C LEU A 194 2.19 39.75 -14.21
N ASP A 195 1.81 41.05 -14.17
CA ASP A 195 0.52 41.47 -13.57
C ASP A 195 -0.68 40.85 -14.28
N LYS A 196 -0.60 40.65 -15.58
CA LYS A 196 -1.64 40.00 -16.37
C LYS A 196 -1.73 38.53 -16.02
N ALA A 197 -0.61 37.78 -16.00
CA ALA A 197 -0.55 36.36 -15.70
C ALA A 197 -1.13 36.05 -14.32
N ARG A 198 -0.68 36.76 -13.27
CA ARG A 198 -1.22 36.52 -11.89
C ARG A 198 -2.70 36.89 -11.74
N GLY A 199 -3.26 37.66 -12.68
CA GLY A 199 -4.66 38.02 -12.72
C GLY A 199 -5.57 36.97 -13.38
N ILE A 200 -5.01 35.95 -14.02
CA ILE A 200 -5.74 34.80 -14.60
C ILE A 200 -6.15 33.86 -13.50
N SER A 201 -7.46 33.58 -13.41
CA SER A 201 -7.99 32.67 -12.39
C SER A 201 -7.56 31.25 -12.67
N GLY A 202 -6.96 30.60 -11.69
CA GLY A 202 -6.55 29.19 -11.81
C GLY A 202 -5.18 28.99 -12.46
N ILE A 203 -4.42 30.05 -12.72
CA ILE A 203 -3.08 29.91 -13.27
C ILE A 203 -2.14 29.20 -12.27
N ASP A 204 -1.47 28.17 -12.71
CA ASP A 204 -0.57 27.36 -11.89
C ASP A 204 0.91 27.71 -12.12
N ILE A 205 1.29 27.91 -13.39
CA ILE A 205 2.67 28.04 -13.82
C ILE A 205 2.77 29.20 -14.80
N ALA A 206 3.89 29.94 -14.76
CA ALA A 206 4.23 30.89 -15.79
C ALA A 206 5.63 30.60 -16.34
N ASN A 207 5.73 30.52 -17.66
CA ASN A 207 6.97 30.33 -18.39
C ASN A 207 7.50 31.66 -18.91
N MET A 208 8.71 32.00 -18.53
CA MET A 208 9.44 33.21 -18.98
C MET A 208 10.75 32.80 -19.66
N SER A 209 10.68 32.53 -20.95
CA SER A 209 11.85 32.20 -21.76
C SER A 209 12.60 33.49 -22.19
N LEU A 210 12.88 34.37 -21.24
CA LEU A 210 13.50 35.66 -21.40
C LEU A 210 14.53 35.95 -20.30
N GLY A 211 15.42 36.90 -20.54
CA GLY A 211 16.48 37.32 -19.64
C GLY A 211 16.97 38.73 -19.90
N ASP A 212 17.92 39.22 -19.12
CA ASP A 212 18.64 40.45 -19.29
C ASP A 212 20.17 40.23 -19.32
N SER A 213 20.94 41.24 -19.64
CA SER A 213 22.41 41.14 -19.73
C SER A 213 23.13 41.27 -18.37
N GLY A 214 22.40 41.52 -17.28
CA GLY A 214 22.97 41.57 -15.95
C GLY A 214 23.16 40.16 -15.38
N VAL A 215 24.06 40.01 -14.41
CA VAL A 215 24.37 38.71 -13.77
C VAL A 215 24.09 38.78 -12.28
N ILE A 216 23.25 37.89 -11.80
CA ILE A 216 22.91 37.74 -10.35
C ILE A 216 24.18 37.44 -9.55
N GLY A 217 24.30 38.03 -8.37
CA GLY A 217 25.47 37.92 -7.51
C GLY A 217 26.60 38.90 -7.85
N THR A 218 26.58 39.44 -9.07
CA THR A 218 27.55 40.46 -9.53
C THR A 218 26.89 41.83 -9.74
N THR A 219 25.90 41.89 -10.62
CA THR A 219 25.14 43.12 -10.90
C THR A 219 24.13 43.40 -9.76
N CYS A 220 23.51 42.37 -9.22
CA CYS A 220 22.58 42.41 -8.11
C CYS A 220 22.93 41.30 -7.09
N ASN A 221 23.05 41.66 -5.81
CA ASN A 221 23.45 40.75 -4.72
C ASN A 221 22.64 40.94 -3.45
N SER A 222 21.53 41.64 -3.53
CA SER A 222 20.51 41.84 -2.47
C SER A 222 19.23 42.37 -3.11
N ALA A 223 18.11 42.29 -2.43
CA ALA A 223 16.80 42.77 -2.87
C ALA A 223 16.92 44.24 -3.37
N ALA A 224 17.52 45.13 -2.59
CA ALA A 224 17.68 46.55 -2.94
C ALA A 224 18.55 46.80 -4.19
N THR A 225 19.59 45.98 -4.40
CA THR A 225 20.43 46.11 -5.61
C THR A 225 19.75 45.51 -6.84
N CYS A 226 18.91 44.48 -6.67
CA CYS A 226 18.09 43.92 -7.73
C CYS A 226 16.98 44.90 -8.16
N GLU A 227 16.29 45.52 -7.21
CA GLU A 227 15.34 46.59 -7.48
C GLU A 227 15.97 47.73 -8.23
N THR A 228 17.19 48.16 -7.85
CA THR A 228 17.92 49.20 -8.54
C THR A 228 18.28 48.80 -10.00
N SER A 229 18.64 47.53 -10.21
CA SER A 229 19.02 47.00 -11.53
C SER A 229 17.83 46.84 -12.48
N LEU A 230 16.73 46.26 -11.96
CA LEU A 230 15.51 45.97 -12.74
C LEU A 230 14.57 47.18 -12.87
N GLY A 231 14.71 48.15 -11.98
CA GLY A 231 13.75 49.25 -11.79
C GLY A 231 12.58 48.82 -10.90
N SER A 232 12.07 49.74 -10.11
CA SER A 232 11.03 49.47 -9.10
C SER A 232 9.73 48.91 -9.68
N THR A 233 9.34 49.30 -10.89
CA THR A 233 8.11 48.78 -11.52
C THR A 233 8.20 47.29 -11.79
N LEU A 234 9.29 46.81 -12.40
CA LEU A 234 9.46 45.38 -12.66
C LEU A 234 9.71 44.57 -11.39
N TYR A 235 10.51 45.13 -10.48
CA TYR A 235 10.76 44.45 -9.19
C TYR A 235 9.49 44.28 -8.39
N THR A 236 8.65 45.33 -8.27
CA THR A 236 7.33 45.22 -7.61
C THR A 236 6.39 44.25 -8.32
N ALA A 237 6.44 44.14 -9.65
CA ALA A 237 5.66 43.14 -10.38
C ALA A 237 6.10 41.70 -10.05
N LEU A 238 7.42 41.48 -9.90
CA LEU A 238 7.97 40.19 -9.46
C LEU A 238 7.52 39.82 -8.05
N GLU A 239 7.60 40.75 -7.09
CA GLU A 239 7.11 40.56 -5.73
C GLU A 239 5.60 40.20 -5.70
N ASN A 240 4.79 40.98 -6.44
CA ASN A 240 3.35 40.71 -6.54
C ASN A 240 3.04 39.37 -7.20
N PHE A 241 3.89 38.94 -8.15
CA PHE A 241 3.74 37.65 -8.81
C PHE A 241 4.06 36.50 -7.85
N GLY A 242 5.14 36.60 -7.08
CA GLY A 242 5.48 35.63 -6.05
C GLY A 242 4.37 35.46 -5.00
N ASN A 243 3.81 36.58 -4.53
CA ASN A 243 2.68 36.59 -3.58
C ASN A 243 1.38 35.98 -4.15
N ALA A 244 1.28 35.78 -5.46
CA ALA A 244 0.12 35.14 -6.10
C ALA A 244 0.18 33.58 -6.07
N ASP A 245 1.24 32.99 -5.50
CA ASP A 245 1.48 31.53 -5.42
C ASP A 245 1.47 30.85 -6.81
N VAL A 246 2.04 31.52 -7.84
CA VAL A 246 2.23 30.96 -9.17
C VAL A 246 3.67 30.50 -9.33
N ILE A 247 3.89 29.31 -9.90
CA ILE A 247 5.25 28.82 -10.16
C ILE A 247 5.86 29.62 -11.32
N ALA A 248 6.97 30.30 -11.07
CA ALA A 248 7.70 31.12 -12.06
C ALA A 248 8.89 30.35 -12.62
N VAL A 249 8.87 30.05 -13.92
CA VAL A 249 9.96 29.31 -14.60
C VAL A 249 10.73 30.27 -15.54
N TRP A 250 12.02 30.43 -15.29
CA TRP A 250 12.87 31.38 -15.99
C TRP A 250 14.01 30.70 -16.73
N ALA A 251 14.30 31.17 -17.93
CA ALA A 251 15.54 30.85 -18.61
C ALA A 251 16.74 31.48 -17.89
N ALA A 252 17.85 30.78 -17.76
CA ALA A 252 19.04 31.29 -17.04
C ALA A 252 19.77 32.41 -17.79
N GLY A 253 19.82 32.35 -19.12
CA GLY A 253 20.60 33.23 -20.00
C GLY A 253 21.51 32.42 -20.93
N ASN A 254 22.03 33.11 -21.98
CA ASN A 254 22.76 32.46 -23.09
C ASN A 254 24.18 33.07 -23.33
N GLU A 255 24.69 33.78 -22.35
CA GLU A 255 25.94 34.55 -22.43
C GLU A 255 27.16 33.78 -21.93
N GLY A 256 26.95 32.58 -21.37
CA GLY A 256 27.99 31.75 -20.75
C GLY A 256 28.48 32.29 -19.41
N SER A 257 27.61 33.03 -18.72
CA SER A 257 27.88 33.65 -17.45
C SER A 257 28.04 32.61 -16.33
N SER A 258 28.72 32.99 -15.23
CA SER A 258 28.92 32.13 -14.08
C SER A 258 27.68 31.99 -13.21
N SER A 259 26.66 32.79 -13.40
CA SER A 259 25.38 32.84 -12.74
C SER A 259 24.30 33.34 -13.68
N PRO A 260 23.01 33.11 -13.40
CA PRO A 260 21.90 33.52 -14.26
C PRO A 260 21.77 35.06 -14.41
N SER A 261 20.90 35.49 -15.33
CA SER A 261 20.53 36.89 -15.51
C SER A 261 19.87 37.48 -14.24
N VAL A 262 19.87 38.82 -14.12
CA VAL A 262 19.30 39.46 -12.92
C VAL A 262 17.82 39.20 -12.79
N ILE A 263 17.06 39.31 -13.88
CA ILE A 263 15.60 39.12 -13.83
C ILE A 263 15.22 37.71 -13.41
N SER A 264 15.92 36.70 -13.92
CA SER A 264 15.66 35.30 -13.57
C SER A 264 16.13 34.95 -12.15
N GLY A 265 17.20 35.64 -11.68
CA GLY A 265 17.80 35.34 -10.38
C GLY A 265 17.35 36.20 -9.20
N ALA A 266 16.50 37.23 -9.43
CA ALA A 266 16.12 38.20 -8.40
C ALA A 266 15.44 37.55 -7.19
N ALA A 267 14.68 36.49 -7.43
CA ALA A 267 14.02 35.66 -6.38
C ALA A 267 14.99 35.08 -5.35
N LEU A 268 16.28 34.93 -5.68
CA LEU A 268 17.28 34.43 -4.73
C LEU A 268 17.37 35.27 -3.45
N TYR A 269 17.08 36.54 -3.55
CA TYR A 269 17.21 37.52 -2.47
C TYR A 269 15.88 37.98 -1.88
N ASP A 270 14.79 37.27 -2.21
CA ASP A 270 13.47 37.59 -1.74
C ASP A 270 12.77 36.29 -1.35
N ASP A 271 12.47 36.13 -0.05
CA ASP A 271 11.89 34.90 0.48
C ASP A 271 10.43 34.73 0.07
N ASP A 272 9.71 35.77 -0.33
CA ASP A 272 8.28 35.74 -0.65
C ASP A 272 8.01 35.01 -1.99
N PHE A 273 8.92 35.05 -2.95
CA PHE A 273 8.73 34.33 -4.22
C PHE A 273 9.85 33.34 -4.59
N LYS A 274 10.77 33.10 -3.67
CA LYS A 274 11.87 32.16 -3.88
C LYS A 274 11.39 30.72 -3.97
N GLU A 275 10.43 30.33 -3.13
CA GLU A 275 9.96 28.94 -3.02
C GLU A 275 9.18 28.45 -4.25
N THR A 276 8.62 29.37 -5.05
CA THR A 276 7.89 29.08 -6.28
C THR A 276 8.66 29.44 -7.54
N THR A 277 9.95 29.80 -7.44
CA THR A 277 10.79 30.19 -8.60
C THR A 277 11.73 29.05 -8.99
N VAL A 278 11.81 28.81 -10.31
CA VAL A 278 12.71 27.83 -10.94
C VAL A 278 13.49 28.48 -12.07
N ILE A 279 14.82 28.46 -11.97
CA ILE A 279 15.72 28.90 -13.04
C ILE A 279 16.23 27.70 -13.80
N VAL A 280 16.30 27.77 -15.12
CA VAL A 280 16.64 26.62 -15.95
C VAL A 280 17.88 26.87 -16.79
N VAL A 281 18.93 26.06 -16.55
CA VAL A 281 20.13 26.03 -17.41
C VAL A 281 20.00 24.97 -18.49
N GLY A 282 20.70 25.13 -19.60
CA GLY A 282 20.54 24.30 -20.77
C GLY A 282 21.57 23.17 -20.89
N VAL A 283 21.10 21.96 -21.15
CA VAL A 283 21.89 20.77 -21.45
C VAL A 283 21.78 20.42 -22.91
N GLY A 284 22.92 20.25 -23.58
CA GLY A 284 23.02 19.88 -25.00
C GLY A 284 22.91 18.38 -25.26
N GLY A 285 23.04 17.98 -26.52
CA GLY A 285 22.88 16.60 -26.97
C GLY A 285 23.89 15.58 -26.40
N ASP A 286 25.00 16.05 -25.88
CA ASP A 286 26.02 15.21 -25.21
C ASP A 286 25.78 15.04 -23.71
N GLY A 287 24.68 15.57 -23.18
CA GLY A 287 24.35 15.55 -21.77
C GLY A 287 25.19 16.52 -20.92
N LEU A 288 25.90 17.46 -21.51
CA LEU A 288 26.68 18.45 -20.80
C LEU A 288 26.04 19.87 -20.96
N LEU A 289 26.47 20.80 -20.11
CA LEU A 289 26.07 22.19 -20.26
C LEU A 289 26.29 22.63 -21.72
N SER A 290 25.30 23.26 -22.33
CA SER A 290 25.42 23.69 -23.71
C SER A 290 26.50 24.78 -23.86
N THR A 291 27.44 24.53 -24.77
CA THR A 291 28.58 25.44 -25.07
C THR A 291 28.80 25.63 -26.57
N THR A 292 28.04 24.93 -27.41
CA THR A 292 28.12 25.01 -28.88
C THR A 292 26.72 25.25 -29.45
N GLY A 293 26.59 26.17 -30.35
CA GLY A 293 25.30 26.70 -30.83
C GLY A 293 24.89 27.97 -30.06
N TYR A 294 24.98 27.89 -28.74
CA TYR A 294 24.95 28.95 -27.75
C TYR A 294 25.72 28.54 -26.52
N THR A 295 25.93 29.40 -25.55
CA THR A 295 26.57 29.05 -24.30
C THR A 295 25.62 29.34 -23.15
N SER A 296 25.12 28.29 -22.52
CA SER A 296 24.21 28.43 -21.37
C SER A 296 24.92 29.10 -20.20
N ASP A 297 24.22 30.01 -19.54
CA ASP A 297 24.62 30.47 -18.22
C ASP A 297 24.57 29.31 -17.21
N LYS A 298 25.33 29.42 -16.13
CA LYS A 298 25.38 28.42 -15.05
C LYS A 298 24.44 28.82 -13.92
N CYS A 299 24.04 27.85 -13.07
CA CYS A 299 23.25 28.13 -11.86
C CYS A 299 23.99 29.09 -10.88
N GLY A 300 25.33 28.98 -10.79
CA GLY A 300 26.17 29.83 -9.97
C GLY A 300 25.69 30.06 -8.55
N VAL A 301 25.47 31.33 -8.17
CA VAL A 301 24.97 31.69 -6.82
C VAL A 301 23.51 31.30 -6.62
N ALA A 302 22.74 31.09 -7.68
CA ALA A 302 21.33 30.73 -7.65
C ALA A 302 21.10 29.19 -7.65
N ALA A 303 22.13 28.41 -7.35
CA ALA A 303 22.07 26.95 -7.38
C ALA A 303 20.89 26.33 -6.57
N THR A 304 20.40 27.02 -5.55
CA THR A 304 19.30 26.54 -4.67
C THR A 304 17.89 26.70 -5.29
N ILE A 305 17.77 27.43 -6.39
CA ILE A 305 16.50 27.63 -7.14
C ILE A 305 16.68 27.33 -8.63
N CYS A 306 17.65 26.47 -8.96
CA CYS A 306 18.10 26.26 -10.33
C CYS A 306 18.15 24.76 -10.65
N ILE A 307 17.79 24.41 -11.89
CA ILE A 307 17.78 23.03 -12.40
C ILE A 307 18.23 23.01 -13.86
N ALA A 308 18.66 21.87 -14.35
CA ALA A 308 19.04 21.68 -15.75
C ALA A 308 17.94 20.93 -16.54
N ALA A 309 17.78 21.30 -17.81
CA ALA A 309 16.91 20.60 -18.75
C ALA A 309 17.48 20.65 -20.18
N PRO A 310 17.03 19.77 -21.09
CA PRO A 310 17.37 19.82 -22.51
C PRO A 310 17.05 21.19 -23.13
N SER A 311 17.99 21.71 -23.93
CA SER A 311 17.90 23.05 -24.48
C SER A 311 18.29 23.15 -25.95
N GLY A 312 18.70 22.05 -26.58
CA GLY A 312 19.49 22.08 -27.79
C GLY A 312 20.93 22.48 -27.50
N GLY A 313 21.76 22.55 -28.55
CA GLY A 313 23.19 22.82 -28.47
C GLY A 313 24.03 21.52 -28.36
N ASN A 314 25.35 21.70 -28.43
CA ASN A 314 26.32 20.62 -28.48
C ASN A 314 26.03 19.57 -29.58
N GLY A 315 25.52 20.02 -30.74
CA GLY A 315 25.25 19.20 -31.92
C GLY A 315 23.80 18.78 -32.11
N GLU A 316 22.91 19.07 -31.16
CA GLU A 316 21.49 18.77 -31.23
C GLU A 316 20.62 20.03 -31.15
N TYR A 317 19.35 19.88 -31.54
CA TYR A 317 18.33 20.94 -31.45
C TYR A 317 17.10 20.40 -30.77
N LEU A 318 16.33 21.27 -30.12
CA LEU A 318 14.94 20.97 -29.78
C LEU A 318 14.03 21.46 -30.90
N TYR A 319 13.17 20.58 -31.40
CA TYR A 319 12.21 20.90 -32.45
C TYR A 319 10.87 21.27 -31.84
N SER A 320 10.25 22.33 -32.37
CA SER A 320 8.92 22.78 -31.97
C SER A 320 8.29 23.63 -33.06
N ASN A 321 7.07 24.10 -32.82
CA ASN A 321 6.33 24.97 -33.72
C ASN A 321 7.11 26.24 -34.04
N TYR A 322 6.76 26.90 -35.13
CA TYR A 322 7.34 28.18 -35.49
C TYR A 322 6.28 29.03 -36.22
N SER A 323 6.38 30.36 -36.09
CA SER A 323 5.45 31.31 -36.69
C SER A 323 5.42 31.20 -38.23
N SER A 324 4.22 31.25 -38.82
CA SER A 324 4.02 31.25 -40.28
C SER A 324 4.68 32.49 -40.94
N ASN A 325 4.69 33.64 -40.28
CA ASN A 325 5.33 34.84 -40.73
C ASN A 325 6.84 34.69 -40.81
N ALA A 326 7.44 34.00 -39.83
CA ALA A 326 8.88 33.72 -39.84
C ALA A 326 9.26 32.59 -40.84
N GLN A 327 8.35 31.68 -41.19
CA GLN A 327 8.56 30.65 -42.22
C GLN A 327 8.92 31.26 -43.59
N SER A 328 8.31 32.39 -43.97
CA SER A 328 8.58 33.10 -45.22
C SER A 328 10.02 33.64 -45.29
N THR A 329 10.62 33.96 -44.16
CA THR A 329 11.97 34.48 -44.02
C THR A 329 13.04 33.41 -44.13
N TYR A 330 12.76 32.19 -43.67
CA TYR A 330 13.73 31.09 -43.57
C TYR A 330 13.51 29.95 -44.59
N GLY A 331 12.47 30.02 -45.43
CA GLY A 331 12.27 29.13 -46.58
C GLY A 331 11.96 27.68 -46.23
N VAL A 332 11.40 27.40 -45.05
CA VAL A 332 11.10 26.04 -44.56
C VAL A 332 9.62 25.75 -44.67
N ASN A 333 9.26 24.72 -45.43
CA ASN A 333 7.89 24.21 -45.56
C ASN A 333 7.48 23.23 -44.43
N SER A 334 8.08 23.33 -43.25
CA SER A 334 7.77 22.42 -42.14
C SER A 334 7.36 23.20 -40.91
N TYR A 335 6.30 22.72 -40.28
CA TYR A 335 5.72 23.27 -39.05
C TYR A 335 6.63 23.13 -37.81
N ALA A 336 7.81 22.55 -37.93
CA ALA A 336 8.75 22.39 -36.86
C ALA A 336 10.12 22.90 -37.20
N ARG A 337 10.66 23.79 -36.36
CA ARG A 337 12.03 24.30 -36.41
C ARG A 337 12.84 23.80 -35.23
N GLY A 338 14.08 23.43 -35.48
CA GLY A 338 15.04 23.18 -34.41
C GLY A 338 15.60 24.50 -33.85
N ALA A 339 15.56 24.67 -32.55
CA ALA A 339 16.18 25.83 -31.87
C ALA A 339 17.04 25.33 -30.68
N ASN A 340 17.88 26.23 -30.16
CA ASN A 340 18.71 26.01 -29.00
C ASN A 340 18.79 27.28 -28.15
N GLY A 341 18.89 27.13 -26.86
CA GLY A 341 18.91 28.20 -25.87
C GLY A 341 18.29 27.79 -24.56
N THR A 342 18.63 28.46 -23.47
CA THR A 342 17.94 28.27 -22.18
C THR A 342 16.43 28.56 -22.28
N SER A 343 16.04 29.35 -23.29
CA SER A 343 14.64 29.55 -23.68
C SER A 343 13.90 28.30 -24.10
N MET A 344 14.60 27.21 -24.51
CA MET A 344 14.01 25.90 -24.84
C MET A 344 14.04 24.97 -23.62
N ALA A 345 14.94 25.23 -22.68
CA ALA A 345 15.01 24.47 -21.42
C ALA A 345 13.90 24.88 -20.43
N ALA A 346 13.57 26.16 -20.32
CA ALA A 346 12.50 26.64 -19.44
C ALA A 346 11.14 26.01 -19.75
N PRO A 347 10.64 25.94 -20.98
CA PRO A 347 9.37 25.28 -21.30
C PRO A 347 9.39 23.76 -21.05
N MET A 348 10.55 23.08 -21.14
CA MET A 348 10.69 21.68 -20.73
C MET A 348 10.35 21.52 -19.25
N VAL A 349 10.83 22.45 -18.41
CA VAL A 349 10.57 22.42 -16.97
C VAL A 349 9.16 22.86 -16.65
N SER A 350 8.61 23.86 -17.33
CA SER A 350 7.20 24.27 -17.16
C SER A 350 6.23 23.12 -17.44
N GLY A 351 6.45 22.37 -18.53
CA GLY A 351 5.69 21.17 -18.82
C GLY A 351 5.93 20.07 -17.76
N GLY A 352 7.17 19.89 -17.31
CA GLY A 352 7.48 18.91 -16.25
C GLY A 352 6.78 19.21 -14.93
N LEU A 353 6.72 20.46 -14.51
CA LEU A 353 5.98 20.92 -13.34
C LEU A 353 4.46 20.68 -13.47
N ALA A 354 3.91 20.88 -14.68
CA ALA A 354 2.50 20.58 -14.96
C ALA A 354 2.19 19.08 -14.78
N LEU A 355 3.11 18.19 -15.21
CA LEU A 355 2.94 16.75 -14.96
C LEU A 355 2.96 16.42 -13.49
N ILE A 356 3.87 17.01 -12.71
CA ILE A 356 3.96 16.79 -11.24
C ILE A 356 2.71 17.33 -10.55
N LYS A 357 2.26 18.52 -10.92
CA LYS A 357 1.08 19.17 -10.34
C LYS A 357 -0.22 18.39 -10.60
N GLN A 358 -0.39 17.89 -11.83
CA GLN A 358 -1.53 17.02 -12.16
C GLN A 358 -1.50 15.72 -11.35
N GLU A 359 -0.34 15.06 -11.29
CA GLU A 359 -0.20 13.78 -10.58
C GLU A 359 -0.48 13.93 -9.09
N PHE A 360 -0.06 15.04 -8.49
CA PHE A 360 -0.18 15.32 -7.07
C PHE A 360 -0.92 16.63 -6.80
N SER A 361 -2.19 16.65 -7.15
CA SER A 361 -3.05 17.85 -7.00
C SER A 361 -3.22 18.35 -5.57
N SER A 362 -2.83 17.55 -4.57
CA SER A 362 -2.81 17.93 -3.17
C SER A 362 -1.58 18.72 -2.74
N LEU A 363 -0.51 18.76 -3.54
CA LEU A 363 0.70 19.51 -3.23
C LEU A 363 0.49 21.01 -3.47
N THR A 364 1.06 21.84 -2.59
CA THR A 364 1.19 23.28 -2.82
C THR A 364 2.19 23.55 -3.94
N ASN A 365 2.18 24.74 -4.54
CA ASN A 365 3.11 25.08 -5.59
C ASN A 365 4.57 25.02 -5.13
N ALA A 366 4.86 25.46 -3.91
CA ALA A 366 6.20 25.29 -3.30
C ALA A 366 6.60 23.82 -3.18
N GLN A 367 5.70 22.92 -2.75
CA GLN A 367 5.97 21.49 -2.65
C GLN A 367 6.19 20.84 -4.03
N VAL A 368 5.48 21.29 -5.07
CA VAL A 368 5.72 20.84 -6.46
C VAL A 368 7.13 21.20 -6.92
N VAL A 369 7.60 22.40 -6.59
CA VAL A 369 8.97 22.84 -6.89
C VAL A 369 9.99 22.08 -6.06
N ASP A 370 9.77 21.90 -4.76
CA ASP A 370 10.65 21.11 -3.89
C ASP A 370 10.79 19.67 -4.38
N ARG A 371 9.68 19.07 -4.83
CA ARG A 371 9.66 17.71 -5.37
C ARG A 371 10.45 17.62 -6.67
N LEU A 372 10.28 18.58 -7.59
CA LEU A 372 11.09 18.67 -8.81
C LEU A 372 12.59 18.70 -8.48
N PHE A 373 13.00 19.51 -7.53
CA PHE A 373 14.40 19.68 -7.12
C PHE A 373 14.95 18.44 -6.42
N ALA A 374 14.20 17.89 -5.45
CA ALA A 374 14.64 16.73 -4.67
C ALA A 374 14.77 15.45 -5.50
N THR A 375 14.07 15.37 -6.63
CA THR A 375 14.07 14.19 -7.50
C THR A 375 14.93 14.33 -8.75
N ALA A 376 15.56 15.47 -8.94
CA ALA A 376 16.47 15.69 -10.04
C ALA A 376 17.65 14.70 -10.00
N THR A 377 18.18 14.35 -11.16
CA THR A 377 19.39 13.53 -11.25
C THR A 377 20.60 14.37 -10.88
N ASP A 378 21.16 14.19 -9.69
CA ASP A 378 22.28 14.95 -9.12
C ASP A 378 23.61 14.19 -9.06
N SER A 379 23.73 13.07 -9.78
CA SER A 379 24.91 12.22 -9.80
C SER A 379 25.82 12.44 -11.01
N GLY A 380 27.06 12.01 -10.92
CA GLY A 380 28.04 12.13 -12.01
C GLY A 380 28.34 13.59 -12.33
N GLU A 381 28.16 13.98 -13.59
CA GLU A 381 28.38 15.37 -14.05
C GLU A 381 27.41 16.36 -13.41
N TYR A 382 26.17 15.92 -13.19
CA TYR A 382 25.08 16.75 -12.64
C TYR A 382 25.23 17.07 -11.15
N SER A 383 26.14 16.41 -10.43
CA SER A 383 26.45 16.73 -9.02
C SER A 383 27.15 18.10 -8.83
N LYS A 384 27.53 18.77 -9.92
CA LYS A 384 28.13 20.09 -9.89
C LYS A 384 27.08 21.18 -9.73
N SER A 385 26.61 21.42 -8.52
CA SER A 385 25.50 22.34 -8.23
C SER A 385 25.72 23.77 -8.75
N THR A 386 26.95 24.27 -8.76
CA THR A 386 27.27 25.59 -9.35
C THR A 386 27.09 25.66 -10.88
N ILE A 387 26.91 24.50 -11.53
CA ILE A 387 26.66 24.43 -12.97
C ILE A 387 25.19 24.09 -13.21
N TYR A 388 24.70 23.01 -12.56
CA TYR A 388 23.41 22.38 -12.85
C TYR A 388 22.35 22.54 -11.73
N GLY A 389 22.66 23.31 -10.68
CA GLY A 389 21.75 23.51 -9.56
C GLY A 389 21.45 22.20 -8.82
N HIS A 390 20.19 21.81 -8.80
CA HIS A 390 19.72 20.54 -8.24
C HIS A 390 20.01 19.32 -9.13
N GLY A 391 20.51 19.53 -10.35
CA GLY A 391 20.80 18.46 -11.30
C GLY A 391 19.93 18.53 -12.56
N LEU A 392 19.81 17.41 -13.27
CA LEU A 392 18.97 17.28 -14.46
C LEU A 392 17.55 16.85 -14.07
N MET A 393 16.53 17.53 -14.58
CA MET A 393 15.13 17.18 -14.39
C MET A 393 14.88 15.70 -14.70
N ASN A 394 14.16 15.01 -13.78
CA ASN A 394 13.84 13.58 -13.88
C ASN A 394 12.38 13.33 -13.53
N LEU A 395 11.52 13.27 -14.54
CA LEU A 395 10.09 13.10 -14.37
C LEU A 395 9.70 11.69 -13.91
N ALA A 396 10.53 10.68 -14.19
CA ALA A 396 10.30 9.34 -13.66
C ALA A 396 10.40 9.30 -12.14
N ALA A 397 11.36 10.00 -11.57
CA ALA A 397 11.51 10.11 -10.12
C ALA A 397 10.49 11.08 -9.51
N ALA A 398 10.25 12.23 -10.17
CA ALA A 398 9.34 13.26 -9.67
C ALA A 398 7.89 12.80 -9.55
N THR A 399 7.42 11.91 -10.43
CA THR A 399 6.06 11.34 -10.40
C THR A 399 5.97 9.99 -9.68
N ALA A 400 7.07 9.52 -9.07
CA ALA A 400 7.08 8.31 -8.22
C ALA A 400 7.06 8.68 -6.73
N ALA A 401 6.79 7.70 -5.88
CA ALA A 401 6.86 7.88 -4.43
C ALA A 401 8.30 8.20 -4.00
N VAL A 402 8.46 9.19 -3.13
CA VAL A 402 9.74 9.59 -2.54
C VAL A 402 9.76 9.16 -1.07
N GLY A 403 10.65 8.20 -0.74
CA GLY A 403 10.69 7.57 0.57
C GLY A 403 9.61 6.51 0.77
N ASP A 404 9.23 6.24 2.02
CA ASP A 404 8.26 5.21 2.38
C ASP A 404 6.82 5.69 2.15
N LEU A 405 5.96 4.81 1.65
CA LEU A 405 4.52 5.05 1.62
C LEU A 405 3.91 4.86 3.00
N GLN A 406 2.99 5.75 3.38
CA GLN A 406 2.38 5.83 4.70
C GLN A 406 0.87 5.99 4.60
N ALA A 407 0.15 5.36 5.53
CA ALA A 407 -1.25 5.66 5.81
C ALA A 407 -1.34 6.69 6.95
N ILE A 408 -2.40 7.47 6.99
CA ILE A 408 -2.61 8.49 8.02
C ILE A 408 -3.73 8.11 9.00
N GLY A 409 -3.60 8.56 10.24
CA GLY A 409 -4.66 8.42 11.24
C GLY A 409 -4.72 9.66 12.16
N GLY A 410 -5.82 9.78 12.89
CA GLY A 410 -6.00 10.82 13.92
C GLY A 410 -6.54 12.15 13.39
N SER A 411 -6.05 12.69 12.31
CA SER A 411 -6.50 13.94 11.69
C SER A 411 -6.85 13.75 10.22
N ASN A 412 -7.69 14.62 9.69
CA ASN A 412 -7.98 14.71 8.26
C ASN A 412 -7.16 15.81 7.56
N ASN A 413 -6.27 16.49 8.25
CA ASN A 413 -5.35 17.46 7.67
C ASN A 413 -3.93 16.87 7.67
N LEU A 414 -3.34 16.72 6.49
CA LEU A 414 -2.01 16.13 6.30
C LEU A 414 -0.90 16.87 7.06
N ASP A 415 -1.02 18.20 7.21
CA ASP A 415 -0.04 19.03 7.91
C ASP A 415 -0.54 19.46 9.31
N GLY A 416 -1.70 18.92 9.72
CA GLY A 416 -2.38 19.32 10.96
C GLY A 416 -1.78 18.69 12.22
N ASN A 417 -1.99 19.34 13.35
CA ASN A 417 -1.69 18.78 14.65
C ASN A 417 -2.54 17.52 14.92
N GLY A 418 -1.90 16.46 15.40
CA GLY A 418 -2.56 15.20 15.78
C GLY A 418 -2.67 14.18 14.64
N VAL A 419 -2.13 14.46 13.46
CA VAL A 419 -1.95 13.43 12.42
C VAL A 419 -0.86 12.44 12.85
N THR A 420 -1.12 11.16 12.62
CA THR A 420 -0.16 10.08 12.84
C THR A 420 0.07 9.36 11.53
N TYR A 421 1.33 9.16 11.18
CA TYR A 421 1.74 8.45 9.97
C TYR A 421 2.17 7.02 10.32
N TYR A 422 1.65 6.06 9.58
CA TYR A 422 1.96 4.65 9.73
C TYR A 422 2.57 4.13 8.44
N ASN A 423 3.79 3.61 8.47
CA ASN A 423 4.38 2.95 7.29
C ASN A 423 3.46 1.84 6.81
N LEU A 424 3.32 1.67 5.49
CA LEU A 424 2.37 0.68 4.95
C LEU A 424 2.66 -0.74 5.45
N ALA A 425 3.93 -1.09 5.64
CA ALA A 425 4.34 -2.41 6.15
C ALA A 425 3.83 -2.71 7.57
N ASP A 426 3.52 -1.67 8.35
CA ASP A 426 3.03 -1.78 9.74
C ASP A 426 1.50 -1.90 9.82
N ASN A 427 0.80 -1.73 8.69
CA ASN A 427 -0.64 -1.80 8.61
C ASN A 427 -1.07 -3.16 8.10
N ASN A 428 -1.65 -3.96 8.98
CA ASN A 428 -2.17 -5.26 8.57
C ASN A 428 -3.38 -5.66 9.42
N PHE A 429 -4.20 -6.52 8.86
CA PHE A 429 -5.32 -7.15 9.52
C PHE A 429 -5.38 -8.62 9.12
N THR A 430 -5.22 -9.52 10.08
CA THR A 430 -5.43 -10.95 9.86
C THR A 430 -6.80 -11.32 10.40
N SER A 431 -7.69 -11.71 9.51
CA SER A 431 -9.05 -12.11 9.85
C SER A 431 -9.09 -13.36 10.73
N SER A 432 -10.09 -13.45 11.59
CA SER A 432 -10.42 -14.71 12.22
C SER A 432 -10.91 -15.73 11.18
N ALA A 433 -10.62 -17.00 11.40
CA ALA A 433 -11.21 -18.07 10.59
C ALA A 433 -12.76 -18.12 10.68
N ALA A 434 -13.35 -17.51 11.70
CA ALA A 434 -14.80 -17.45 11.87
C ALA A 434 -15.53 -16.60 10.82
N PHE A 435 -14.86 -15.63 10.21
CA PHE A 435 -15.35 -14.84 9.06
C PHE A 435 -14.45 -14.93 7.84
N SER A 436 -13.34 -15.68 7.93
CA SER A 436 -12.51 -16.11 6.81
C SER A 436 -12.23 -15.01 5.78
N ASN A 437 -12.68 -15.22 4.54
CA ASN A 437 -12.48 -14.31 3.40
C ASN A 437 -13.59 -13.26 3.24
N ALA A 438 -14.58 -13.19 4.13
CA ALA A 438 -15.67 -12.22 4.00
C ALA A 438 -15.15 -10.79 3.86
N LEU A 439 -14.18 -10.41 4.71
CA LEU A 439 -13.57 -9.09 4.71
C LEU A 439 -12.75 -8.81 3.44
N THR A 440 -11.91 -9.75 3.02
CA THR A 440 -11.09 -9.60 1.80
C THR A 440 -11.94 -9.54 0.54
N ASN A 441 -13.02 -10.33 0.47
CA ASN A 441 -13.95 -10.31 -0.66
C ASN A 441 -14.75 -9.01 -0.73
N ALA A 442 -15.24 -8.51 0.39
CA ALA A 442 -15.99 -7.26 0.45
C ALA A 442 -15.13 -6.03 0.12
N LEU A 443 -13.83 -6.09 0.40
CA LEU A 443 -12.86 -5.02 0.11
C LEU A 443 -12.18 -5.18 -1.25
N ALA A 444 -12.48 -6.23 -2.01
CA ALA A 444 -11.92 -6.42 -3.34
C ALA A 444 -12.31 -5.27 -4.28
N GLY A 445 -11.32 -4.65 -4.92
CA GLY A 445 -11.52 -3.51 -5.81
C GLY A 445 -11.81 -2.18 -5.10
N GLN A 446 -11.78 -2.13 -3.76
CA GLN A 446 -11.80 -0.86 -3.02
C GLN A 446 -10.39 -0.34 -2.91
N THR A 447 -10.22 0.95 -3.20
CA THR A 447 -8.94 1.65 -3.12
C THR A 447 -8.94 2.69 -2.00
N MET A 448 -7.76 3.07 -1.57
CA MET A 448 -7.55 4.16 -0.62
C MET A 448 -6.32 4.97 -0.99
N GLU A 449 -6.31 6.23 -0.59
CA GLU A 449 -5.10 7.06 -0.65
C GLU A 449 -4.10 6.70 0.44
N VAL A 450 -2.83 6.75 0.05
CA VAL A 450 -1.65 6.66 0.90
C VAL A 450 -0.68 7.75 0.48
N TYR A 451 0.26 8.10 1.33
CA TYR A 451 1.09 9.29 1.14
C TYR A 451 2.56 8.90 1.25
N ASP A 452 3.41 9.50 0.42
CA ASP A 452 4.84 9.31 0.60
C ASP A 452 5.39 10.09 1.81
N SER A 453 6.60 9.75 2.23
CA SER A 453 7.18 10.34 3.44
C SER A 453 7.88 11.66 3.19
N PHE A 454 8.08 12.07 1.94
CA PHE A 454 8.81 13.29 1.59
C PHE A 454 7.91 14.54 1.78
N ASP A 455 6.94 14.73 0.92
CA ASP A 455 6.06 15.91 0.90
C ASP A 455 4.57 15.56 1.05
N ARG A 456 4.28 14.30 1.36
CA ARG A 456 2.91 13.76 1.47
C ARG A 456 2.16 13.77 0.15
N ALA A 457 2.87 13.51 -0.95
CA ALA A 457 2.23 13.25 -2.22
C ALA A 457 1.34 12.01 -2.13
N ASN A 458 0.15 12.10 -2.72
CA ASN A 458 -0.86 11.06 -2.63
C ASN A 458 -0.66 9.97 -3.70
N PHE A 459 -0.88 8.73 -3.28
CA PHE A 459 -0.86 7.54 -4.14
C PHE A 459 -2.08 6.69 -3.85
N GLU A 460 -2.46 5.85 -4.79
CA GLU A 460 -3.58 4.94 -4.61
C GLU A 460 -3.11 3.51 -4.34
N THR A 461 -3.76 2.81 -3.41
CA THR A 461 -3.50 1.40 -3.14
C THR A 461 -4.78 0.63 -2.86
N ASN A 462 -4.76 -0.69 -3.09
CA ASN A 462 -5.92 -1.54 -2.80
C ASN A 462 -6.08 -1.76 -1.29
N VAL A 463 -7.26 -1.48 -0.75
CA VAL A 463 -7.56 -1.72 0.67
C VAL A 463 -7.40 -3.19 1.02
N SER A 464 -7.82 -4.10 0.13
CA SER A 464 -7.74 -5.56 0.36
C SER A 464 -6.31 -6.09 0.55
N SER A 465 -5.28 -5.35 0.10
CA SER A 465 -3.87 -5.77 0.24
C SER A 465 -3.39 -5.81 1.70
N PHE A 466 -4.05 -5.11 2.60
CA PHE A 466 -3.75 -5.08 4.03
C PHE A 466 -4.43 -6.19 4.83
N PHE A 467 -5.30 -6.97 4.19
CA PHE A 467 -6.13 -7.97 4.85
C PHE A 467 -5.73 -9.38 4.43
N THR A 468 -5.48 -10.23 5.43
CA THR A 468 -5.19 -11.65 5.24
C THR A 468 -6.32 -12.48 5.83
N SER A 469 -6.84 -13.43 5.07
CA SER A 469 -7.89 -14.34 5.54
C SER A 469 -7.35 -15.34 6.56
N GLY A 470 -8.04 -15.45 7.69
CA GLY A 470 -7.80 -16.54 8.64
C GLY A 470 -8.32 -17.87 8.11
N SER A 471 -7.71 -18.95 8.54
CA SER A 471 -8.05 -20.29 8.08
C SER A 471 -8.10 -21.31 9.21
N TYR A 472 -9.08 -22.22 9.14
CA TYR A 472 -9.14 -23.44 9.97
C TYR A 472 -8.29 -24.57 9.37
N THR A 473 -7.07 -24.27 8.92
CA THR A 473 -6.26 -25.24 8.18
C THR A 473 -5.97 -26.51 8.98
N SER A 474 -5.88 -27.61 8.23
CA SER A 474 -5.41 -28.91 8.70
C SER A 474 -4.03 -28.88 9.34
N GLN A 475 -3.19 -27.91 8.99
CA GLN A 475 -1.85 -27.76 9.55
C GLN A 475 -1.91 -27.45 11.05
N ASN A 476 -2.79 -26.55 11.49
CA ASN A 476 -3.04 -26.30 12.90
C ASN A 476 -3.59 -27.55 13.63
N THR A 477 -4.40 -28.35 12.95
CA THR A 477 -4.88 -29.63 13.47
C THR A 477 -3.74 -30.65 13.60
N ILE A 478 -2.84 -30.73 12.62
CA ILE A 478 -1.66 -31.61 12.65
C ILE A 478 -0.67 -31.13 13.71
N GLU A 479 -0.36 -29.85 13.79
CA GLU A 479 0.55 -29.29 14.79
C GLU A 479 0.03 -29.47 16.21
N ASN A 480 -1.24 -29.24 16.45
CA ASN A 480 -1.90 -29.53 17.73
C ASN A 480 -1.85 -31.02 18.08
N HIS A 481 -1.93 -31.90 17.09
CA HIS A 481 -1.73 -33.35 17.30
C HIS A 481 -0.28 -33.70 17.61
N MET A 482 0.68 -33.07 16.91
CA MET A 482 2.11 -33.25 17.16
C MET A 482 2.53 -32.77 18.55
N LEU A 483 2.01 -31.65 19.01
CA LEU A 483 2.24 -31.12 20.36
C LEU A 483 1.76 -32.09 21.44
N ARG A 484 0.69 -32.86 21.22
CA ARG A 484 0.15 -33.86 22.15
C ARG A 484 0.96 -35.16 22.22
N LEU A 485 1.80 -35.41 21.21
CA LEU A 485 2.65 -36.60 21.17
C LEU A 485 3.99 -36.42 21.89
N ARG A 486 4.28 -35.24 22.41
CA ARG A 486 5.52 -34.98 23.17
C ARG A 486 5.55 -35.86 24.44
N PRO A 487 6.71 -36.42 24.82
CA PRO A 487 6.86 -37.19 26.02
C PRO A 487 6.46 -36.40 27.25
N LYS A 488 5.60 -36.95 28.08
CA LYS A 488 5.13 -36.34 29.32
C LYS A 488 5.47 -37.23 30.51
N THR A 489 5.97 -36.67 31.59
CA THR A 489 6.20 -37.34 32.86
C THR A 489 5.04 -37.06 33.80
N THR A 490 4.27 -38.07 34.19
CA THR A 490 3.14 -37.95 35.10
C THR A 490 3.45 -38.59 36.44
N LYS A 491 3.39 -37.78 37.53
CA LYS A 491 3.38 -38.32 38.91
C LYS A 491 1.96 -38.37 39.44
N LYS A 492 1.51 -39.52 39.84
CA LYS A 492 0.19 -39.73 40.51
C LYS A 492 0.38 -39.82 42.02
N THR A 493 -0.36 -39.02 42.78
CA THR A 493 -0.41 -39.09 44.24
C THR A 493 -1.78 -39.54 44.67
N LYS A 494 -1.84 -40.41 45.67
CA LYS A 494 -3.08 -40.94 46.22
C LYS A 494 -3.07 -40.83 47.75
N ASN A 495 -4.05 -40.11 48.30
CA ASN A 495 -4.33 -40.06 49.72
C ASN A 495 -5.79 -40.53 49.92
N LYS A 496 -6.20 -40.90 51.17
CA LYS A 496 -7.53 -41.47 51.46
C LYS A 496 -8.72 -40.69 50.88
N ASN A 497 -8.62 -39.40 50.73
CA ASN A 497 -9.71 -38.50 50.28
C ASN A 497 -9.32 -37.55 49.11
N LEU A 498 -8.11 -37.64 48.61
CA LEU A 498 -7.62 -36.77 47.52
C LEU A 498 -6.79 -37.57 46.53
N TYR A 499 -7.11 -37.47 45.28
CA TYR A 499 -6.34 -38.02 44.15
C TYR A 499 -5.77 -36.88 43.34
N GLY A 500 -4.49 -36.90 43.06
CA GLY A 500 -3.86 -35.86 42.25
C GLY A 500 -3.00 -36.45 41.13
N SER A 501 -2.90 -35.75 40.01
CA SER A 501 -1.93 -35.99 38.98
C SER A 501 -1.17 -34.69 38.70
N PHE A 502 0.11 -34.83 38.50
CA PHE A 502 0.98 -33.75 38.06
C PHE A 502 1.75 -34.20 36.82
N THR A 503 1.58 -33.52 35.73
CA THR A 503 2.19 -33.87 34.46
C THR A 503 3.08 -32.73 34.01
N VAL A 504 4.31 -33.03 33.60
CA VAL A 504 5.30 -32.09 33.07
C VAL A 504 5.82 -32.66 31.76
N GLU A 505 5.97 -31.86 30.75
CA GLU A 505 6.76 -32.21 29.56
C GLU A 505 8.24 -32.32 29.87
N THR A 506 8.98 -33.12 29.13
CA THR A 506 10.40 -33.41 29.35
C THR A 506 11.30 -32.16 29.18
N ASP A 507 10.84 -31.15 28.45
CA ASP A 507 11.52 -29.85 28.30
C ASP A 507 11.08 -28.79 29.34
N GLY A 508 10.16 -29.13 30.25
CA GLY A 508 9.66 -28.23 31.29
C GLY A 508 8.63 -27.19 30.81
N ASN A 509 8.26 -27.17 29.52
CA ASN A 509 7.39 -26.14 28.95
C ASN A 509 5.89 -26.38 29.15
N TYR A 510 5.51 -27.52 29.67
CA TYR A 510 4.12 -27.89 29.90
C TYR A 510 3.93 -28.39 31.34
N ILE A 511 2.99 -27.81 32.05
CA ILE A 511 2.64 -28.19 33.42
C ILE A 511 1.13 -28.32 33.54
N GLU A 512 0.67 -29.45 34.02
CA GLU A 512 -0.71 -29.73 34.38
C GLU A 512 -0.78 -30.34 35.78
N SER A 513 -1.69 -29.84 36.59
CA SER A 513 -1.98 -30.41 37.90
C SER A 513 -3.48 -30.57 38.02
N SER A 514 -3.93 -31.79 38.39
CA SER A 514 -5.34 -32.05 38.71
C SER A 514 -5.47 -32.70 40.05
N MET A 515 -6.46 -32.28 40.84
CA MET A 515 -6.79 -32.83 42.16
C MET A 515 -8.29 -33.17 42.21
N PHE A 516 -8.59 -34.39 42.60
CA PHE A 516 -9.94 -34.89 42.73
C PHE A 516 -10.22 -35.23 44.22
N ASN A 517 -11.37 -34.88 44.71
CA ASN A 517 -11.82 -35.31 46.03
C ASN A 517 -12.70 -36.59 45.97
N SER A 518 -12.90 -37.26 47.10
CA SER A 518 -13.69 -38.46 47.17
C SER A 518 -15.20 -38.28 46.92
N ALA A 519 -15.67 -37.03 46.86
CA ALA A 519 -17.06 -36.67 46.59
C ALA A 519 -17.27 -36.18 45.14
N GLY A 520 -16.27 -36.32 44.26
CA GLY A 520 -16.38 -36.01 42.82
C GLY A 520 -16.00 -34.59 42.42
N GLY A 521 -15.65 -33.69 43.34
CA GLY A 521 -15.14 -32.34 42.97
C GLY A 521 -13.68 -32.42 42.54
N PHE A 522 -13.29 -31.54 41.62
CA PHE A 522 -11.91 -31.43 41.21
C PHE A 522 -11.47 -29.99 40.95
N LEU A 523 -10.16 -29.76 41.05
CA LEU A 523 -9.47 -28.57 40.62
C LEU A 523 -8.36 -28.98 39.64
N ALA A 524 -8.28 -28.31 38.50
CA ALA A 524 -7.20 -28.50 37.59
C ALA A 524 -6.56 -27.13 37.28
N LEU A 525 -5.23 -27.11 37.11
CA LEU A 525 -4.43 -25.99 36.75
C LEU A 525 -3.52 -26.40 35.58
N GLY A 526 -3.36 -25.56 34.58
CA GLY A 526 -2.53 -25.83 33.43
C GLY A 526 -1.72 -24.59 33.04
N TYR A 527 -0.55 -24.84 32.50
CA TYR A 527 0.33 -23.82 31.89
C TYR A 527 0.87 -24.34 30.57
N ASN A 528 1.01 -23.42 29.60
CA ASN A 528 1.54 -23.71 28.27
C ASN A 528 0.79 -24.82 27.51
N GLN A 529 -0.51 -24.87 27.68
CA GLN A 529 -1.40 -25.74 26.93
C GLN A 529 -2.24 -24.96 25.92
N SER A 530 -2.57 -25.57 24.80
CA SER A 530 -3.75 -25.10 24.08
C SER A 530 -5.00 -25.37 24.94
N THR A 531 -5.95 -24.42 24.97
CA THR A 531 -7.25 -24.53 25.61
C THR A 531 -7.91 -25.89 25.36
N ASN A 532 -7.85 -26.34 24.12
CA ASN A 532 -8.40 -27.61 23.66
C ASN A 532 -7.81 -28.82 24.40
N SER A 533 -6.53 -28.82 24.72
CA SER A 533 -5.86 -29.90 25.45
C SER A 533 -6.30 -29.94 26.90
N PHE A 534 -6.47 -28.79 27.51
CA PHE A 534 -6.85 -28.67 28.93
C PHE A 534 -8.31 -29.00 29.14
N GLU A 535 -9.24 -28.45 28.36
CA GLU A 535 -10.67 -28.78 28.48
C GLU A 535 -10.94 -30.29 28.29
N ASN A 536 -10.26 -30.92 27.34
CA ASN A 536 -10.36 -32.37 27.16
C ASN A 536 -9.82 -33.17 28.35
N ALA A 537 -8.87 -32.65 29.09
CA ALA A 537 -8.33 -33.32 30.29
C ALA A 537 -9.24 -33.18 31.50
N VAL A 538 -10.03 -32.13 31.60
CA VAL A 538 -10.77 -31.72 32.78
C VAL A 538 -12.29 -31.88 32.65
N ASP A 539 -12.84 -31.86 31.44
CA ASP A 539 -14.29 -32.03 31.21
C ASP A 539 -14.68 -33.50 31.16
N PRO A 540 -15.50 -33.97 32.09
CA PRO A 540 -15.99 -35.36 32.11
C PRO A 540 -16.78 -35.74 30.84
N LEU A 541 -17.42 -34.78 30.17
CA LEU A 541 -18.18 -35.02 28.95
C LEU A 541 -17.27 -35.20 27.74
N SER A 542 -16.11 -34.54 27.71
CA SER A 542 -15.11 -34.70 26.66
C SER A 542 -14.30 -35.96 26.73
N ASN A 543 -14.38 -36.69 27.87
CA ASN A 543 -13.55 -37.85 28.22
C ASN A 543 -13.99 -39.19 27.62
N PHE A 544 -14.79 -39.19 26.54
CA PHE A 544 -15.24 -40.42 25.91
C PHE A 544 -14.10 -41.29 25.34
N PHE A 545 -13.02 -40.64 24.86
CA PHE A 545 -11.85 -41.31 24.29
C PHE A 545 -10.58 -41.17 25.16
N ASN A 546 -10.73 -41.06 26.46
CA ASN A 546 -9.66 -40.73 27.42
C ASN A 546 -8.42 -41.65 27.43
N ASP A 547 -8.51 -42.88 26.94
CA ASP A 547 -7.36 -43.77 26.80
C ASP A 547 -6.58 -43.54 25.51
N SER A 548 -7.05 -42.67 24.65
CA SER A 548 -6.43 -42.36 23.39
C SER A 548 -6.02 -40.88 23.37
N ASN A 549 -4.78 -40.58 23.02
CA ASN A 549 -4.29 -39.24 22.85
C ASN A 549 -4.93 -38.48 21.68
N PHE A 550 -6.09 -38.89 21.21
CA PHE A 550 -6.95 -38.13 20.33
C PHE A 550 -7.84 -37.25 21.21
N GLY A 551 -7.33 -36.10 21.53
CA GLY A 551 -8.13 -35.10 22.18
C GLY A 551 -9.33 -34.76 21.30
N ASN A 552 -10.50 -34.88 21.91
CA ASN A 552 -11.75 -34.56 21.28
C ASN A 552 -11.95 -33.07 21.27
N ASN A 553 -11.54 -32.40 20.19
CA ASN A 553 -11.89 -30.98 19.93
C ASN A 553 -13.39 -30.79 19.68
N TYR A 554 -14.21 -31.85 19.89
CA TYR A 554 -15.62 -31.87 19.50
C TYR A 554 -16.56 -31.28 20.52
N LEU A 555 -16.17 -31.24 21.78
CA LEU A 555 -16.99 -30.65 22.85
C LEU A 555 -16.34 -29.45 23.50
N VAL A 556 -15.26 -28.95 22.92
CA VAL A 556 -14.49 -27.83 23.45
C VAL A 556 -15.23 -26.51 23.24
N ASN A 557 -15.06 -25.58 24.17
CA ASN A 557 -15.58 -24.24 24.07
C ASN A 557 -14.82 -23.47 22.98
N PRO A 558 -15.46 -23.08 21.86
CA PRO A 558 -14.80 -22.41 20.75
C PRO A 558 -14.31 -21.00 21.07
N TYR A 559 -14.79 -20.41 22.17
CA TYR A 559 -14.41 -19.06 22.60
C TYR A 559 -13.17 -19.06 23.50
N PHE A 560 -12.68 -20.21 23.91
CA PHE A 560 -11.47 -20.37 24.72
C PHE A 560 -10.28 -20.75 23.86
N ASN A 561 -9.98 -19.98 22.84
CA ASN A 561 -8.86 -20.23 21.95
C ASN A 561 -8.00 -18.96 21.83
N SER A 562 -6.84 -18.95 22.51
CA SER A 562 -5.94 -17.79 22.53
C SER A 562 -4.97 -17.71 21.34
N GLY A 563 -4.81 -18.77 20.59
CA GLY A 563 -3.90 -18.86 19.43
C GLY A 563 -2.40 -18.78 19.77
N SER A 564 -2.02 -18.45 21.01
CA SER A 564 -0.63 -18.06 21.34
C SER A 564 0.23 -19.14 22.03
N GLY A 565 -0.34 -20.25 22.46
CA GLY A 565 0.41 -21.42 22.99
C GLY A 565 1.10 -21.29 24.36
N GLN A 566 0.98 -20.15 25.03
CA GLN A 566 1.50 -19.94 26.39
C GLN A 566 0.39 -19.42 27.32
N ASP A 567 -0.57 -20.28 27.64
CA ASP A 567 -1.76 -19.89 28.37
C ASP A 567 -1.82 -20.53 29.76
N TYR A 568 -2.43 -19.82 30.71
CA TYR A 568 -2.75 -20.34 32.03
C TYR A 568 -4.21 -20.72 32.07
N PHE A 569 -4.50 -21.93 32.58
CA PHE A 569 -5.84 -22.45 32.69
C PHE A 569 -6.15 -22.84 34.13
N MET A 570 -7.38 -22.60 34.51
CA MET A 570 -7.95 -23.13 35.76
C MET A 570 -9.35 -23.67 35.49
N SER A 571 -9.62 -24.88 35.92
CA SER A 571 -10.93 -25.46 35.92
C SER A 571 -11.27 -25.95 37.31
N PHE A 572 -12.43 -25.57 37.77
CA PHE A 572 -13.00 -26.04 39.04
C PHE A 572 -14.35 -26.68 38.78
N ARG A 573 -14.57 -27.85 39.38
CA ARG A 573 -15.88 -28.53 39.42
C ARG A 573 -16.19 -28.86 40.88
N GLY A 574 -17.33 -28.34 41.38
CA GLY A 574 -17.83 -28.65 42.70
C GLY A 574 -18.46 -30.02 42.75
N ASN A 575 -18.79 -30.47 43.95
CA ASN A 575 -19.57 -31.72 44.16
C ASN A 575 -21.04 -31.60 43.72
N SER A 576 -21.49 -30.40 43.42
CA SER A 576 -22.82 -30.05 42.90
C SER A 576 -22.71 -29.70 41.40
N SER A 577 -23.83 -29.46 40.78
CA SER A 577 -23.99 -29.17 39.34
C SER A 577 -23.29 -27.89 38.85
N LEU A 578 -22.35 -27.34 39.62
CA LEU A 578 -21.67 -26.07 39.29
C LEU A 578 -20.18 -26.26 38.97
N GLY A 579 -19.71 -25.63 37.92
CA GLY A 579 -18.31 -25.53 37.55
C GLY A 579 -17.90 -24.11 37.11
N PHE A 580 -16.60 -23.89 37.08
CA PHE A 580 -16.00 -22.66 36.63
C PHE A 580 -14.72 -22.95 35.84
N ASP A 581 -14.59 -22.36 34.71
CA ASP A 581 -13.37 -22.42 33.89
C ASP A 581 -12.86 -21.01 33.61
N SER A 582 -11.55 -20.85 33.63
CA SER A 582 -10.90 -19.61 33.22
C SER A 582 -9.63 -19.88 32.46
N PHE A 583 -9.29 -18.97 31.54
CA PHE A 583 -7.98 -18.94 30.92
C PHE A 583 -7.47 -17.49 30.86
N THR A 584 -6.16 -17.33 30.80
CA THR A 584 -5.49 -16.09 30.43
C THR A 584 -4.23 -16.42 29.65
N ASN A 585 -3.88 -15.60 28.67
CA ASN A 585 -2.60 -15.74 27.96
C ASN A 585 -1.42 -15.33 28.87
N ALA A 586 -0.21 -15.73 28.50
CA ALA A 586 1.01 -15.47 29.30
C ALA A 586 1.28 -13.97 29.55
N ASN A 587 0.79 -13.09 28.70
CA ASN A 587 0.93 -11.64 28.83
C ASN A 587 -0.21 -11.02 29.66
N GLY A 588 -1.23 -11.80 30.05
CA GLY A 588 -2.39 -11.32 30.79
C GLY A 588 -3.37 -10.48 29.95
N ASN A 589 -3.20 -10.47 28.62
CA ASN A 589 -3.96 -9.59 27.72
C ASN A 589 -5.31 -10.17 27.32
N ASP A 590 -5.47 -11.49 27.41
CA ASP A 590 -6.73 -12.17 27.13
C ASP A 590 -7.25 -12.85 28.41
N LEU A 591 -8.53 -12.77 28.63
CA LEU A 591 -9.20 -13.39 29.79
C LEU A 591 -10.50 -14.04 29.37
N GLY A 592 -10.60 -15.35 29.52
CA GLY A 592 -11.83 -16.09 29.35
C GLY A 592 -12.37 -16.60 30.70
N LEU A 593 -13.65 -16.45 30.92
CA LEU A 593 -14.38 -16.92 32.10
C LEU A 593 -15.62 -17.67 31.67
N ALA A 594 -15.85 -18.86 32.21
CA ALA A 594 -17.08 -19.62 31.97
C ALA A 594 -17.62 -20.25 33.24
N PHE A 595 -18.92 -20.20 33.40
CA PHE A 595 -19.68 -20.90 34.42
C PHE A 595 -20.42 -22.07 33.78
N ASN A 596 -20.30 -23.25 34.38
CA ASN A 596 -20.88 -24.47 33.89
C ASN A 596 -21.94 -24.96 34.87
N LEU A 597 -23.13 -25.24 34.36
CA LEU A 597 -24.26 -25.80 35.11
C LEU A 597 -24.55 -27.19 34.57
N ASN A 598 -24.54 -28.19 35.44
CA ASN A 598 -24.89 -29.58 35.10
C ASN A 598 -26.24 -29.95 35.75
N PRO A 599 -27.39 -29.58 35.17
CA PRO A 599 -28.70 -29.84 35.73
C PRO A 599 -29.08 -31.31 35.69
N LEU A 600 -28.45 -32.11 34.82
CA LEU A 600 -28.64 -33.54 34.71
C LEU A 600 -27.28 -34.22 34.78
N SER A 601 -27.04 -34.99 35.81
CA SER A 601 -25.83 -35.79 35.94
C SER A 601 -26.26 -37.27 36.11
N SER A 602 -25.66 -38.13 35.31
CA SER A 602 -25.90 -39.58 35.35
C SER A 602 -25.41 -40.24 36.64
N SER A 603 -24.74 -39.49 37.53
CA SER A 603 -24.24 -39.99 38.82
C SER A 603 -25.30 -40.00 39.92
N GLU A 604 -26.47 -39.36 39.77
CA GLU A 604 -27.55 -39.36 40.74
C GLU A 604 -28.49 -40.58 40.54
N ASP A 605 -28.77 -41.28 41.61
CA ASP A 605 -29.68 -42.42 41.62
C ASP A 605 -31.10 -41.95 41.23
N GLY A 606 -31.51 -42.18 40.03
CA GLY A 606 -32.81 -41.85 39.45
C GLY A 606 -32.73 -41.24 38.05
N MET A 607 -31.57 -40.73 37.63
CA MET A 607 -31.38 -40.10 36.30
C MET A 607 -30.45 -40.93 35.37
N LYS A 608 -30.16 -42.17 35.69
CA LYS A 608 -29.24 -43.03 34.90
C LYS A 608 -29.52 -43.11 33.39
N ASN A 609 -30.75 -42.79 32.98
CA ASN A 609 -31.18 -42.82 31.57
C ASN A 609 -31.31 -41.43 30.92
N ALA A 610 -31.13 -40.34 31.65
CA ALA A 610 -31.34 -39.00 31.15
C ALA A 610 -30.14 -38.46 30.32
N GLY A 611 -28.92 -38.97 30.57
CA GLY A 611 -27.69 -38.46 30.04
C GLY A 611 -27.12 -37.33 30.88
N ASP A 612 -25.93 -36.85 30.51
CA ASP A 612 -25.26 -35.71 31.13
C ASP A 612 -25.50 -34.47 30.28
N LEU A 613 -26.02 -33.40 30.90
CA LEU A 613 -26.30 -32.12 30.27
C LEU A 613 -25.47 -31.04 30.96
N GLU A 614 -24.68 -30.27 30.20
CA GLU A 614 -23.95 -29.13 30.71
C GLU A 614 -24.40 -27.87 29.94
N ILE A 615 -24.76 -26.83 30.68
CA ILE A 615 -25.05 -25.47 30.12
C ILE A 615 -23.91 -24.58 30.52
N VAL A 616 -23.34 -23.87 29.54
CA VAL A 616 -22.16 -23.01 29.70
C VAL A 616 -22.59 -21.56 29.47
N PHE A 617 -22.16 -20.66 30.33
CA PHE A 617 -22.28 -19.23 30.17
C PHE A 617 -20.91 -18.59 30.38
N GLY A 618 -20.47 -17.71 29.51
CA GLY A 618 -19.15 -17.14 29.69
C GLY A 618 -18.94 -15.83 28.95
N ALA A 619 -17.77 -15.26 29.20
CA ALA A 619 -17.24 -14.11 28.50
C ALA A 619 -15.77 -14.32 28.16
N ASN A 620 -15.37 -13.85 27.00
CA ASN A 620 -13.98 -13.78 26.56
C ASN A 620 -13.62 -12.32 26.29
N TYR A 621 -12.54 -11.84 26.88
CA TYR A 621 -11.98 -10.51 26.71
C TYR A 621 -10.66 -10.63 25.96
N GLU A 622 -10.51 -9.88 24.87
CA GLU A 622 -9.35 -9.91 23.99
C GLU A 622 -8.79 -8.52 23.83
N GLN A 623 -7.50 -8.35 24.11
CA GLN A 623 -6.81 -7.06 23.96
C GLN A 623 -6.28 -6.89 22.55
N ASN A 624 -6.59 -5.74 21.93
CA ASN A 624 -6.18 -5.34 20.56
C ASN A 624 -6.56 -6.36 19.47
N LYS A 625 -7.58 -7.16 19.69
CA LYS A 625 -8.10 -8.16 18.76
C LYS A 625 -9.53 -8.56 19.09
N PHE A 626 -10.19 -9.31 18.22
CA PHE A 626 -11.49 -9.92 18.46
C PHE A 626 -11.59 -11.25 17.71
N LEU A 627 -12.24 -12.24 18.30
CA LEU A 627 -12.40 -13.59 17.73
C LEU A 627 -11.09 -14.18 17.20
N ASN A 628 -9.95 -13.86 17.83
CA ASN A 628 -8.59 -14.21 17.39
C ASN A 628 -8.13 -13.55 16.08
N SER A 629 -8.79 -12.50 15.57
CA SER A 629 -8.22 -11.65 14.55
C SER A 629 -7.06 -10.83 15.14
N THR A 630 -6.09 -10.43 14.30
CA THR A 630 -5.02 -9.54 14.72
C THR A 630 -4.94 -8.35 13.79
N SER A 631 -4.64 -7.17 14.32
CA SER A 631 -4.61 -5.94 13.56
C SER A 631 -3.54 -4.99 14.06
N SER A 632 -3.07 -4.10 13.17
CA SER A 632 -2.06 -3.10 13.49
C SER A 632 -2.21 -1.83 12.65
N GLY A 633 -1.51 -0.77 13.06
CA GLY A 633 -1.48 0.50 12.36
C GLY A 633 -2.85 1.15 12.27
N VAL A 634 -3.23 1.63 11.09
CA VAL A 634 -4.53 2.27 10.85
C VAL A 634 -5.72 1.29 10.91
N PHE A 635 -5.47 -0.01 10.93
CA PHE A 635 -6.52 -1.03 11.09
C PHE A 635 -6.59 -1.59 12.51
N ALA A 636 -5.85 -1.02 13.46
CA ALA A 636 -5.86 -1.47 14.85
C ALA A 636 -7.27 -1.43 15.44
N THR A 637 -7.64 -2.47 16.16
CA THR A 637 -8.82 -2.48 17.03
C THR A 637 -8.52 -1.78 18.35
N GLY A 638 -9.55 -1.42 19.12
CA GLY A 638 -9.39 -0.81 20.43
C GLY A 638 -8.85 -1.77 21.47
N ASP A 639 -8.62 -1.23 22.67
CA ASP A 639 -7.89 -1.93 23.72
C ASP A 639 -8.55 -3.21 24.20
N LEU A 640 -9.90 -3.30 24.20
CA LEU A 640 -10.59 -4.43 24.80
C LEU A 640 -11.89 -4.78 24.10
N SER A 641 -11.87 -5.80 23.26
CA SER A 641 -13.08 -6.41 22.72
C SER A 641 -13.61 -7.52 23.65
N ASN A 642 -14.91 -7.73 23.65
CA ASN A 642 -15.49 -8.77 24.47
C ASN A 642 -16.49 -9.63 23.70
N THR A 643 -16.48 -10.95 24.00
CA THR A 643 -17.44 -11.92 23.49
C THR A 643 -18.18 -12.54 24.66
N ASN A 644 -19.50 -12.30 24.74
CA ASN A 644 -20.37 -13.04 25.66
C ASN A 644 -20.94 -14.24 24.92
N PHE A 645 -20.91 -15.41 25.54
CA PHE A 645 -21.33 -16.64 24.90
C PHE A 645 -22.16 -17.54 25.81
N THR A 646 -22.95 -18.39 25.18
CA THR A 646 -23.67 -19.50 25.83
C THR A 646 -23.45 -20.76 25.03
N GLY A 647 -23.44 -21.88 25.71
CA GLY A 647 -23.29 -23.21 25.11
C GLY A 647 -24.08 -24.28 25.82
N VAL A 648 -24.30 -25.35 25.08
CA VAL A 648 -24.91 -26.57 25.61
C VAL A 648 -24.05 -27.73 25.18
N LYS A 649 -23.71 -28.62 26.13
CA LYS A 649 -23.07 -29.91 25.86
C LYS A 649 -23.98 -30.99 26.37
N TYR A 650 -24.13 -32.08 25.61
CA TYR A 650 -24.96 -33.23 25.97
C TYR A 650 -24.28 -34.52 25.61
N LYS A 651 -24.30 -35.49 26.55
CA LYS A 651 -23.79 -36.85 26.36
C LYS A 651 -24.79 -37.84 26.87
N LYS A 652 -25.06 -38.86 26.08
CA LYS A 652 -25.98 -39.95 26.47
C LYS A 652 -25.51 -41.30 25.97
N ASN A 653 -25.43 -42.28 26.85
CA ASN A 653 -25.24 -43.65 26.47
C ASN A 653 -26.59 -44.19 25.95
N LEU A 654 -26.67 -44.47 24.67
CA LEU A 654 -27.86 -45.07 24.03
C LEU A 654 -27.96 -46.60 24.28
N SER A 655 -26.79 -47.23 24.44
CA SER A 655 -26.62 -48.60 24.84
C SER A 655 -25.28 -48.76 25.55
N ASN A 656 -24.96 -49.98 26.02
CA ASN A 656 -23.68 -50.24 26.69
C ASN A 656 -22.45 -49.86 25.83
N ASP A 657 -22.58 -49.90 24.49
CA ASP A 657 -21.49 -49.68 23.60
C ASP A 657 -21.65 -48.43 22.69
N ILE A 658 -22.80 -47.77 22.72
CA ILE A 658 -23.10 -46.64 21.84
C ILE A 658 -23.36 -45.37 22.67
N THR A 659 -22.59 -44.32 22.42
CA THR A 659 -22.75 -43.03 23.07
C THR A 659 -23.05 -41.97 22.02
N PHE A 660 -24.06 -41.15 22.27
CA PHE A 660 -24.30 -39.89 21.56
C PHE A 660 -23.65 -38.75 22.32
N VAL A 661 -23.04 -37.82 21.55
CA VAL A 661 -22.50 -36.56 22.06
C VAL A 661 -22.96 -35.43 21.17
N GLY A 662 -23.25 -34.26 21.76
CA GLY A 662 -23.58 -33.07 21.02
C GLY A 662 -23.16 -31.82 21.77
N SER A 663 -22.76 -30.80 21.06
CA SER A 663 -22.53 -29.45 21.61
C SER A 663 -23.01 -28.40 20.63
N GLY A 664 -23.40 -27.26 21.15
CA GLY A 664 -23.74 -26.09 20.37
C GLY A 664 -23.43 -24.84 21.19
N TYR A 665 -22.88 -23.84 20.54
CA TYR A 665 -22.52 -22.58 21.15
C TYR A 665 -23.00 -21.41 20.29
N ALA A 666 -23.35 -20.32 20.94
CA ALA A 666 -23.63 -19.03 20.33
C ALA A 666 -22.93 -17.92 21.12
N GLY A 667 -22.38 -16.95 20.44
CA GLY A 667 -21.68 -15.85 21.06
C GLY A 667 -21.99 -14.50 20.40
N TYR A 668 -21.83 -13.47 21.19
CA TYR A 668 -22.10 -12.09 20.80
C TYR A 668 -20.86 -11.25 21.12
N THR A 669 -20.18 -10.78 20.06
CA THR A 669 -18.90 -10.06 20.18
C THR A 669 -19.08 -8.58 19.94
N TYR A 670 -18.61 -7.79 20.89
CA TYR A 670 -18.47 -6.35 20.78
C TYR A 670 -17.02 -6.00 20.47
N ILE A 671 -16.80 -5.26 19.37
CA ILE A 671 -15.48 -4.81 18.93
C ILE A 671 -15.26 -3.40 19.45
N ASP A 672 -14.19 -3.20 20.20
CA ASP A 672 -13.73 -1.87 20.57
C ASP A 672 -12.93 -1.24 19.43
N LYS A 673 -12.92 0.09 19.33
CA LYS A 673 -12.23 0.84 18.28
C LYS A 673 -11.09 1.68 18.84
N ALA A 674 -9.95 1.66 18.15
CA ALA A 674 -8.85 2.57 18.46
C ALA A 674 -9.14 4.00 17.93
N SER A 675 -8.58 5.02 18.60
CA SER A 675 -8.86 6.43 18.31
C SER A 675 -8.40 6.87 16.91
N ASN A 676 -7.31 6.30 16.41
CA ASN A 676 -6.67 6.67 15.13
C ASN A 676 -6.87 5.62 14.04
N SER A 677 -7.83 4.72 14.24
CA SER A 677 -8.07 3.61 13.34
C SER A 677 -9.07 3.96 12.23
N TYR A 678 -8.89 3.32 11.09
CA TYR A 678 -9.91 3.28 10.02
C TYR A 678 -11.13 2.43 10.40
N ILE A 679 -11.02 1.57 11.40
CA ILE A 679 -12.18 0.90 11.99
C ILE A 679 -12.99 1.93 12.77
N SER A 680 -14.04 2.46 12.13
CA SER A 680 -14.88 3.53 12.69
C SER A 680 -15.99 3.01 13.59
N GLY A 681 -16.30 1.72 13.52
CA GLY A 681 -17.31 1.06 14.33
C GLY A 681 -17.63 -0.35 13.84
N SER A 682 -18.54 -1.01 14.51
CA SER A 682 -19.07 -2.31 14.12
C SER A 682 -20.49 -2.49 14.63
N THR A 683 -21.27 -3.34 13.98
CA THR A 683 -22.38 -4.00 14.65
C THR A 683 -21.84 -5.15 15.50
N PRO A 684 -22.52 -5.53 16.59
CA PRO A 684 -22.08 -6.71 17.33
C PRO A 684 -22.14 -7.97 16.47
N LEU A 685 -21.11 -8.83 16.56
CA LEU A 685 -21.04 -10.05 15.76
C LEU A 685 -21.73 -11.19 16.47
N LEU A 686 -22.71 -11.79 15.81
CA LEU A 686 -23.31 -13.04 16.24
C LEU A 686 -22.49 -14.22 15.67
N THR A 687 -22.08 -15.14 16.53
CA THR A 687 -21.31 -16.32 16.11
C THR A 687 -21.99 -17.60 16.58
N SER A 688 -21.78 -18.68 15.84
CA SER A 688 -22.24 -20.02 16.21
C SER A 688 -21.21 -21.11 15.92
N SER A 689 -21.33 -22.24 16.63
CA SER A 689 -20.63 -23.49 16.32
C SER A 689 -21.44 -24.66 16.82
N PHE A 690 -21.29 -25.86 16.24
CA PHE A 690 -21.90 -27.08 16.77
C PHE A 690 -21.09 -28.30 16.43
N THR A 691 -21.30 -29.34 17.23
CA THR A 691 -20.82 -30.72 17.00
C THR A 691 -21.91 -31.72 17.34
N LEU A 692 -22.05 -32.73 16.50
CA LEU A 692 -22.88 -33.91 16.76
C LEU A 692 -22.06 -35.15 16.49
N GLY A 693 -22.14 -36.15 17.33
CA GLY A 693 -21.37 -37.38 17.20
C GLY A 693 -22.03 -38.63 17.77
N LEU A 694 -21.70 -39.75 17.15
CA LEU A 694 -22.01 -41.10 17.65
C LEU A 694 -20.70 -41.86 17.77
N ALA A 695 -20.45 -42.45 18.93
CA ALA A 695 -19.29 -43.27 19.19
C ALA A 695 -19.72 -44.66 19.65
N LYS A 696 -19.04 -45.66 19.08
CA LYS A 696 -19.26 -47.08 19.43
C LYS A 696 -17.98 -47.69 20.00
N ALA A 697 -18.06 -48.15 21.23
CA ALA A 697 -17.07 -49.05 21.83
C ALA A 697 -17.25 -50.46 21.31
N ASN A 698 -16.23 -51.32 21.46
CA ASN A 698 -16.24 -52.71 21.05
C ASN A 698 -16.73 -52.91 19.60
N PHE A 699 -16.21 -52.13 18.66
CA PHE A 699 -16.76 -52.05 17.30
C PHE A 699 -16.74 -53.39 16.56
N ILE A 700 -15.59 -54.06 16.53
CA ILE A 700 -15.44 -55.43 16.01
C ILE A 700 -14.86 -56.33 17.10
N LYS A 701 -13.99 -55.81 17.97
CA LYS A 701 -13.37 -56.48 19.11
C LYS A 701 -13.43 -55.55 20.32
N GLU A 702 -13.27 -56.10 21.52
CA GLU A 702 -13.37 -55.36 22.79
C GLU A 702 -12.37 -54.22 22.93
N ASP A 703 -11.26 -54.26 22.17
CA ASP A 703 -10.21 -53.29 22.18
C ASP A 703 -10.34 -52.16 21.09
N GLN A 704 -11.46 -52.11 20.37
CA GLN A 704 -11.69 -51.20 19.26
C GLN A 704 -12.83 -50.24 19.53
N ARG A 705 -12.62 -48.98 19.12
CA ARG A 705 -13.62 -47.91 19.18
C ARG A 705 -13.70 -47.19 17.84
N VAL A 706 -14.89 -46.75 17.45
CA VAL A 706 -15.13 -45.96 16.28
C VAL A 706 -16.08 -44.81 16.61
N GLY A 707 -15.82 -43.63 16.06
CA GLY A 707 -16.69 -42.47 16.20
C GLY A 707 -16.96 -41.80 14.86
N PHE A 708 -18.16 -41.28 14.69
CA PHE A 708 -18.59 -40.46 13.57
C PHE A 708 -19.03 -39.11 14.11
N PHE A 709 -18.48 -38.03 13.57
CA PHE A 709 -18.79 -36.69 14.02
C PHE A 709 -19.11 -35.80 12.85
N ILE A 710 -20.02 -34.85 13.07
CA ILE A 710 -20.30 -33.70 12.18
C ILE A 710 -20.02 -32.47 13.01
N ASN A 711 -19.15 -31.62 12.50
CA ASN A 711 -18.70 -30.43 13.19
C ASN A 711 -18.80 -29.23 12.29
N GLN A 712 -19.37 -28.12 12.80
CA GLN A 712 -19.22 -26.79 12.26
C GLN A 712 -18.28 -25.99 13.17
N PRO A 713 -17.10 -25.58 12.70
CA PRO A 713 -16.26 -24.62 13.43
C PRO A 713 -17.01 -23.30 13.69
N GLN A 714 -16.47 -22.47 14.56
CA GLN A 714 -17.04 -21.16 14.84
C GLN A 714 -17.19 -20.35 13.55
N ARG A 715 -18.36 -19.74 13.35
CA ARG A 715 -18.73 -18.94 12.20
C ARG A 715 -19.44 -17.66 12.65
N VAL A 716 -19.16 -16.55 11.98
CA VAL A 716 -19.99 -15.33 12.09
C VAL A 716 -21.28 -15.56 11.31
N GLU A 717 -22.43 -15.39 11.99
CA GLU A 717 -23.77 -15.56 11.43
C GLU A 717 -24.40 -14.24 11.04
N ASP A 718 -23.98 -13.15 11.67
CA ASP A 718 -24.45 -11.79 11.42
C ASP A 718 -23.45 -10.80 12.02
N GLY A 719 -23.35 -9.64 11.40
CA GLY A 719 -22.56 -8.51 11.88
C GLY A 719 -21.66 -7.89 10.84
N SER A 720 -21.32 -6.63 11.04
CA SER A 720 -20.54 -5.83 10.09
C SER A 720 -19.46 -5.00 10.76
N LEU A 721 -18.45 -4.65 9.96
CA LEU A 721 -17.38 -3.73 10.31
C LEU A 721 -17.50 -2.45 9.47
N ASN A 722 -17.47 -1.30 10.12
CA ASN A 722 -17.46 -0.01 9.43
C ASN A 722 -16.02 0.47 9.31
N LEU A 723 -15.58 0.68 8.08
CA LEU A 723 -14.27 1.25 7.76
C LEU A 723 -14.44 2.67 7.23
N LYS A 724 -13.58 3.58 7.64
CA LYS A 724 -13.47 4.94 7.14
C LYS A 724 -12.09 5.09 6.49
N VAL A 725 -12.05 4.98 5.15
CA VAL A 725 -10.80 4.98 4.39
C VAL A 725 -10.60 6.29 3.63
N PRO A 726 -9.37 6.84 3.53
CA PRO A 726 -9.09 8.05 2.76
C PRO A 726 -9.25 7.75 1.26
N THR A 727 -9.87 8.67 0.53
CA THR A 727 -10.17 8.49 -0.91
C THR A 727 -9.69 9.62 -1.79
N SER A 728 -9.46 10.80 -1.22
CA SER A 728 -8.88 11.95 -1.93
C SER A 728 -8.34 12.97 -0.94
N SER A 729 -7.42 13.76 -1.38
CA SER A 729 -6.91 14.95 -0.68
C SER A 729 -6.94 16.15 -1.62
N ASN A 730 -7.11 17.36 -1.09
CA ASN A 730 -7.14 18.59 -1.87
C ASN A 730 -5.90 19.46 -1.62
N SER A 731 -5.79 20.59 -2.33
CA SER A 731 -4.70 21.56 -2.20
C SER A 731 -4.60 22.20 -0.81
N ASP A 732 -5.68 22.22 -0.03
CA ASP A 732 -5.67 22.66 1.38
C ASP A 732 -5.16 21.54 2.31
N ARG A 733 -4.68 20.44 1.77
CA ARG A 733 -4.15 19.27 2.49
C ARG A 733 -5.21 18.58 3.35
N ILE A 734 -6.50 18.72 2.98
CA ILE A 734 -7.61 18.09 3.69
C ILE A 734 -8.00 16.79 3.01
N VAL A 735 -7.97 15.72 3.79
CA VAL A 735 -8.31 14.36 3.35
C VAL A 735 -9.82 14.12 3.46
N THR A 736 -10.39 13.62 2.40
CA THR A 736 -11.77 13.14 2.32
C THR A 736 -11.80 11.62 2.55
N TYR A 737 -12.78 11.15 3.31
CA TYR A 737 -12.92 9.74 3.65
C TYR A 737 -14.21 9.16 3.09
N ASN A 738 -14.16 7.93 2.65
CA ASN A 738 -15.34 7.12 2.34
C ASN A 738 -15.62 6.14 3.49
N ASN A 739 -16.92 5.93 3.79
CA ASN A 739 -17.34 4.95 4.77
C ASN A 739 -17.77 3.65 4.05
N LEU A 740 -17.09 2.57 4.38
CA LEU A 740 -17.38 1.23 3.88
C LEU A 740 -18.02 0.43 5.00
N ASN A 741 -19.22 -0.10 4.77
CA ASN A 741 -19.84 -1.07 5.67
C ASN A 741 -19.59 -2.46 5.11
N VAL A 742 -18.84 -3.28 5.84
CA VAL A 742 -18.39 -4.60 5.41
C VAL A 742 -19.11 -5.66 6.21
N ASP A 743 -19.92 -6.47 5.56
CA ASP A 743 -20.54 -7.64 6.15
C ASP A 743 -19.47 -8.71 6.44
N LEU A 744 -19.43 -9.20 7.66
CA LEU A 744 -18.50 -10.23 8.12
C LEU A 744 -19.08 -11.64 8.07
N GLU A 745 -20.32 -11.80 7.57
CA GLU A 745 -20.89 -13.13 7.36
C GLU A 745 -20.19 -13.81 6.17
N PRO A 746 -19.54 -14.97 6.35
CA PRO A 746 -18.96 -15.74 5.26
C PRO A 746 -20.05 -16.28 4.32
N ASP A 747 -19.72 -16.42 3.05
CA ASP A 747 -20.65 -16.83 1.99
C ASP A 747 -21.11 -18.29 2.06
N SER A 748 -20.53 -19.08 2.97
CA SER A 748 -20.87 -20.50 3.16
C SER A 748 -20.64 -20.98 4.59
N ARG A 749 -20.87 -22.27 4.81
CA ARG A 749 -20.61 -22.98 6.06
C ARG A 749 -19.62 -24.10 5.86
N GLN A 750 -18.55 -24.09 6.62
CA GLN A 750 -17.67 -25.24 6.72
C GLN A 750 -18.37 -26.33 7.54
N ILE A 751 -18.43 -27.53 6.98
CA ILE A 751 -18.88 -28.75 7.70
C ILE A 751 -17.79 -29.78 7.58
N ASN A 752 -17.33 -30.27 8.72
CA ASN A 752 -16.39 -31.37 8.82
C ASN A 752 -17.13 -32.66 9.13
N PHE A 753 -16.79 -33.72 8.42
CA PHE A 753 -17.26 -35.09 8.68
C PHE A 753 -16.05 -35.89 9.07
N ASP A 754 -16.04 -36.39 10.33
CA ASP A 754 -14.92 -37.11 10.88
C ASP A 754 -15.27 -38.54 11.16
N ILE A 755 -14.38 -39.46 10.81
CA ILE A 755 -14.40 -40.85 11.20
C ILE A 755 -13.14 -41.09 12.01
N ILE A 756 -13.32 -41.46 13.29
CA ILE A 756 -12.22 -41.74 14.20
C ILE A 756 -12.24 -43.21 14.54
N PHE A 757 -11.11 -43.89 14.37
CA PHE A 757 -10.88 -45.24 14.78
C PHE A 757 -9.75 -45.29 15.80
N ASN A 758 -9.97 -46.08 16.88
CA ASN A 758 -8.97 -46.30 17.91
C ASN A 758 -8.90 -47.78 18.27
N LYS A 759 -7.69 -48.30 18.44
CA LYS A 759 -7.42 -49.68 18.82
C LYS A 759 -6.30 -49.75 19.87
N THR A 760 -6.60 -50.29 21.02
CA THR A 760 -5.60 -50.65 22.00
C THR A 760 -4.89 -51.95 21.53
N ILE A 761 -3.58 -51.89 21.28
CA ILE A 761 -2.79 -53.03 20.81
C ILE A 761 -2.23 -53.80 21.99
N THR A 762 -1.72 -53.07 22.99
CA THR A 762 -1.28 -53.62 24.28
C THR A 762 -1.64 -52.63 25.37
N GLU A 763 -1.47 -52.98 26.63
CA GLU A 763 -1.67 -52.05 27.76
C GLU A 763 -0.85 -50.76 27.64
N THR A 764 0.24 -50.79 26.88
CA THR A 764 1.16 -49.66 26.69
C THR A 764 1.16 -49.11 25.26
N SER A 765 0.33 -49.61 24.34
CA SER A 765 0.36 -49.17 22.96
C SER A 765 -1.04 -49.06 22.33
N ASN A 766 -1.26 -47.95 21.63
CA ASN A 766 -2.50 -47.64 20.93
C ASN A 766 -2.23 -47.25 19.46
N LEU A 767 -3.13 -47.64 18.58
CA LEU A 767 -3.19 -47.20 17.18
C LEU A 767 -4.46 -46.39 17.00
N SER A 768 -4.33 -45.23 16.38
CA SER A 768 -5.44 -44.37 16.08
C SER A 768 -5.40 -43.91 14.64
N ALA A 769 -6.54 -43.75 14.00
CA ALA A 769 -6.72 -43.22 12.68
C ALA A 769 -7.88 -42.22 12.67
N ASN A 770 -7.70 -41.09 12.00
CA ASN A 770 -8.75 -40.10 11.77
C ASN A 770 -8.84 -39.80 10.28
N LEU A 771 -10.04 -39.90 9.72
CA LEU A 771 -10.38 -39.45 8.37
C LEU A 771 -11.37 -38.30 8.50
N THR A 772 -10.95 -37.13 8.03
CA THR A 772 -11.76 -35.90 8.00
C THR A 772 -12.07 -35.52 6.57
N HIS A 773 -13.35 -35.36 6.25
CA HIS A 773 -13.82 -34.70 5.04
C HIS A 773 -14.30 -33.29 5.37
N VAL A 774 -13.68 -32.27 4.78
CA VAL A 774 -14.04 -30.86 4.96
C VAL A 774 -14.81 -30.40 3.72
N LYS A 775 -16.04 -29.94 3.92
CA LYS A 775 -16.85 -29.27 2.91
C LYS A 775 -16.84 -27.77 3.17
N ASN A 776 -16.67 -26.94 2.11
CA ASN A 776 -16.60 -25.48 2.18
C ASN A 776 -15.58 -25.01 3.23
N GLY A 777 -14.33 -25.46 3.08
CA GLY A 777 -13.24 -25.11 4.00
C GLY A 777 -13.16 -23.60 4.21
N ASP A 778 -12.88 -23.22 5.45
CA ASP A 778 -12.81 -21.81 5.88
C ASP A 778 -14.11 -21.01 5.61
N HIS A 779 -15.26 -21.68 5.65
CA HIS A 779 -16.58 -21.11 5.34
C HIS A 779 -16.72 -20.48 3.93
N ALA A 780 -15.84 -20.84 3.01
CA ALA A 780 -15.82 -20.28 1.65
C ALA A 780 -16.52 -21.23 0.65
N LYS A 781 -17.47 -20.69 -0.12
CA LYS A 781 -18.27 -21.44 -1.10
C LYS A 781 -17.43 -22.06 -2.22
N GLU A 782 -16.38 -21.34 -2.65
CA GLU A 782 -15.50 -21.78 -3.71
C GLU A 782 -14.36 -22.68 -3.25
N SER A 783 -14.27 -22.95 -1.94
CA SER A 783 -13.26 -23.85 -1.39
C SER A 783 -13.55 -25.29 -1.81
N ASN A 784 -12.56 -25.92 -2.43
CA ASN A 784 -12.64 -27.34 -2.78
C ASN A 784 -12.75 -28.19 -1.52
N SER A 785 -13.59 -29.24 -1.58
CA SER A 785 -13.66 -30.22 -0.50
C SER A 785 -12.31 -30.89 -0.30
N GLN A 786 -11.89 -31.03 0.95
CA GLN A 786 -10.59 -31.56 1.34
C GLN A 786 -10.76 -32.85 2.14
N ASN A 787 -9.84 -33.80 1.99
CA ASN A 787 -9.82 -35.03 2.75
C ASN A 787 -8.48 -35.16 3.46
N PHE A 788 -8.53 -35.44 4.74
CA PHE A 788 -7.34 -35.62 5.59
C PHE A 788 -7.38 -37.00 6.23
N LEU A 789 -6.29 -37.75 6.13
CA LEU A 789 -6.08 -39.01 6.82
C LEU A 789 -4.88 -38.88 7.75
N SER A 790 -5.11 -39.05 9.04
CA SER A 790 -4.07 -39.09 10.06
C SER A 790 -4.02 -40.47 10.71
N ILE A 791 -2.84 -41.05 10.85
CA ILE A 791 -2.61 -42.33 11.50
C ILE A 791 -1.52 -42.16 12.56
N PHE A 792 -1.81 -42.54 13.78
CA PHE A 792 -0.90 -42.40 14.92
C PHE A 792 -0.73 -43.73 15.66
N TYR A 793 0.52 -44.03 16.00
CA TYR A 793 0.87 -45.10 16.88
C TYR A 793 1.61 -44.54 18.10
N LYS A 794 1.04 -44.79 19.28
CA LYS A 794 1.67 -44.41 20.56
C LYS A 794 2.11 -45.69 21.29
N LYS A 795 3.33 -45.67 21.81
CA LYS A 795 3.83 -46.69 22.72
C LYS A 795 4.46 -46.02 23.94
N THR A 796 3.97 -46.36 25.12
CA THR A 796 4.56 -45.96 26.41
C THR A 796 5.57 -47.00 26.83
N PHE A 797 6.81 -46.60 27.17
CA PHE A 797 7.89 -47.51 27.55
C PHE A 797 8.04 -47.58 29.06
#